data_d3f3ccb0b92d0d776e0097d3bcdfe5ea
#
_entry.id   d3f3ccb0b92d0d776e0097d3bcdfe5ea
#
_cell.length_a   1.000
_cell.length_b   1.000
_cell.length_c   1.000
_cell.angle_alpha   90.00
_cell.angle_beta   90.00
_cell.angle_gamma   90.00
#
_symmetry.space_group_name_H-M   'P 1'
#
loop_
_entity.id
_entity.type
_entity.pdbx_description
1 polymer ?
#
loop_
_entity_poly.entity_id
_entity_poly.type
_entity_poly.pdbx_seq_one_letter_code
_entity_poly.pdbx_strand_id
1 'polypeptide(L)'
;MSMLVIGITGPTGCGKTTLLQEIERRGGHIVDCDALYYALLASKEGAALRQELQTAFPGAFGADGSLRRKALGQLVFGDKARMAQLNEIVFFHVGNAVRARLVRERAAGRRLFAIDAINLFESGLAALCDTTVGVLAGRETRIARIMARDGLTREYAALRVDAQKPDSFYESHCGTILQNAGTREQFARTADQYLTNILKGAFPMTKQEREALLYQPRHGRDRLTKEDEAAMLTYCEDYKAFLDRSKTERECVVSAVELAEKAGFRELTAGMALKAGDKVYSVNRGKSILLAVIGKKPLSEGANIGAAHTDAPRLDFKPNPLYEDAELAYIKTHHYGGIRKYQWVTVPLELHGKIVRADGSEVYVKIGADPEDPQFVINDLLPHLGREQGKKPLNEAIPSESLNILIGSWPEPDDDGSDRVKLAIMRILHEKYGIVEEDFISAELEAVPAANARDLGFDRSLIGAYGHDDRVCAYAELAAILQLDVPEKTAVCIFADKEEIGSEGVSGMQSEAFEHFMKTLCGMQSVELTDCFANSFCISADVTAAYDPNFSEVYERRNAAYVNYGVGLCKYTGSGGKGGASDASAEVVGRIRRLFNGNGVMWQMAELGKTDAGGGGTVAKYMAKRNIDTLDAGVPVLSMHAPYETVAKLDCYMTYKGMKVFFEQN
;
A
#
# COMPACT_ATOMS: atom_id res chain seq x y z
N MET A 1 30.75 0.50 15.82
CA MET A 1 29.81 1.64 15.95
C MET A 1 30.59 2.80 16.58
N SER A 2 30.37 4.03 16.13
CA SER A 2 30.96 5.23 16.74
C SER A 2 30.37 5.42 18.14
N MET A 3 31.22 5.78 19.10
CA MET A 3 30.81 6.11 20.47
C MET A 3 31.13 7.59 20.70
N LEU A 4 30.14 8.35 21.13
CA LEU A 4 30.30 9.76 21.48
C LEU A 4 30.94 9.88 22.90
N VAL A 5 32.08 10.57 22.99
CA VAL A 5 32.80 10.81 24.22
C VAL A 5 32.63 12.25 24.63
N ILE A 6 32.05 12.49 25.81
CA ILE A 6 31.79 13.81 26.35
C ILE A 6 32.72 14.07 27.55
N GLY A 7 33.54 15.10 27.47
CA GLY A 7 34.30 15.60 28.60
C GLY A 7 33.45 16.57 29.42
N ILE A 8 33.27 16.30 30.70
CA ILE A 8 32.50 17.15 31.60
C ILE A 8 33.39 17.76 32.64
N THR A 9 33.33 19.06 32.76
CA THR A 9 34.12 19.81 33.77
C THR A 9 33.31 20.98 34.38
N GLY A 10 33.87 21.62 35.32
CA GLY A 10 33.25 22.78 35.97
C GLY A 10 33.59 22.82 37.45
N PRO A 11 33.49 24.01 38.09
CA PRO A 11 33.89 24.21 39.45
C PRO A 11 33.01 23.46 40.46
N THR A 12 33.51 23.26 41.66
CA THR A 12 32.74 22.61 42.74
C THR A 12 31.43 23.34 43.03
N GLY A 13 30.34 22.60 43.22
CA GLY A 13 29.02 23.16 43.53
C GLY A 13 28.23 23.62 42.30
N CYS A 14 28.78 23.50 41.08
CA CYS A 14 28.07 23.89 39.84
C CYS A 14 26.93 22.92 39.42
N GLY A 15 26.91 21.67 39.91
CA GLY A 15 25.83 20.71 39.68
C GLY A 15 26.08 19.74 38.52
N LYS A 16 27.33 19.40 38.21
CA LYS A 16 27.69 18.37 37.18
C LYS A 16 26.94 17.06 37.33
N THR A 17 26.69 16.65 38.59
CA THR A 17 25.99 15.38 38.90
C THR A 17 24.65 15.25 38.20
N THR A 18 23.90 16.35 38.02
CA THR A 18 22.61 16.31 37.31
C THR A 18 22.80 15.97 35.82
N LEU A 19 23.79 16.54 35.14
CA LEU A 19 24.13 16.20 33.76
C LEU A 19 24.61 14.73 33.63
N LEU A 20 25.43 14.27 34.58
CA LEU A 20 25.90 12.89 34.63
C LEU A 20 24.74 11.91 34.82
N GLN A 21 23.77 12.19 35.66
CA GLN A 21 22.56 11.40 35.85
C GLN A 21 21.74 11.29 34.54
N GLU A 22 21.64 12.37 33.77
CA GLU A 22 20.95 12.34 32.48
C GLU A 22 21.69 11.52 31.45
N ILE A 23 23.03 11.51 31.46
CA ILE A 23 23.86 10.63 30.61
C ILE A 23 23.64 9.16 30.98
N GLU A 24 23.64 8.84 32.28
CA GLU A 24 23.42 7.48 32.76
C GLU A 24 22.03 6.99 32.41
N ARG A 25 20.98 7.82 32.59
CA ARG A 25 19.60 7.50 32.18
C ARG A 25 19.46 7.14 30.69
N ARG A 26 20.33 7.70 29.85
CA ARG A 26 20.42 7.42 28.43
C ARG A 26 21.34 6.24 28.08
N GLY A 27 21.76 5.46 29.08
CA GLY A 27 22.64 4.29 28.92
C GLY A 27 24.10 4.63 28.68
N GLY A 28 24.52 5.86 28.95
CA GLY A 28 25.93 6.26 28.91
C GLY A 28 26.75 5.68 30.07
N HIS A 29 28.04 5.45 29.82
CA HIS A 29 29.01 5.07 30.86
C HIS A 29 29.74 6.31 31.35
N ILE A 30 29.84 6.44 32.66
CA ILE A 30 30.49 7.60 33.30
C ILE A 30 31.78 7.16 33.98
N VAL A 31 32.82 7.93 33.79
CA VAL A 31 34.06 7.83 34.54
C VAL A 31 34.28 9.13 35.32
N ASP A 32 34.03 9.07 36.63
CA ASP A 32 34.44 10.10 37.56
C ASP A 32 35.93 9.89 37.86
N CYS A 33 36.78 10.83 37.43
CA CYS A 33 38.23 10.74 37.57
C CYS A 33 38.70 10.84 38.99
N ASP A 34 38.01 11.58 39.87
CA ASP A 34 38.33 11.66 41.28
C ASP A 34 38.04 10.32 41.98
N ALA A 35 36.87 9.76 41.74
CA ALA A 35 36.52 8.42 42.25
C ALA A 35 37.45 7.33 41.70
N LEU A 36 37.84 7.42 40.41
CA LEU A 36 38.79 6.51 39.80
C LEU A 36 40.19 6.58 40.44
N TYR A 37 40.69 7.76 40.73
CA TYR A 37 41.95 7.93 41.45
C TYR A 37 41.94 7.19 42.82
N TYR A 38 40.85 7.36 43.58
CA TYR A 38 40.73 6.65 44.87
C TYR A 38 40.58 5.14 44.70
N ALA A 39 39.87 4.69 43.68
CA ALA A 39 39.74 3.25 43.35
C ALA A 39 41.09 2.62 42.96
N LEU A 40 41.90 3.34 42.18
CA LEU A 40 43.28 2.92 41.86
C LEU A 40 44.15 2.82 43.11
N LEU A 41 44.10 3.78 44.01
CA LEU A 41 44.85 3.73 45.26
C LEU A 41 44.48 2.51 46.13
N ALA A 42 43.25 2.03 46.06
CA ALA A 42 42.75 0.92 46.89
C ALA A 42 42.89 -0.45 46.17
N SER A 43 43.13 -0.49 44.87
CA SER A 43 43.11 -1.73 44.09
C SER A 43 44.51 -2.26 43.73
N LYS A 44 44.58 -3.51 43.32
CA LYS A 44 45.81 -4.10 42.76
C LYS A 44 46.24 -3.41 41.46
N GLU A 45 45.31 -2.94 40.65
CA GLU A 45 45.57 -2.24 39.39
C GLU A 45 46.34 -0.95 39.58
N GLY A 46 46.20 -0.28 40.74
CA GLY A 46 46.92 0.94 41.09
C GLY A 46 48.25 0.70 41.80
N ALA A 47 48.86 -0.46 41.77
CA ALA A 47 50.14 -0.74 42.43
C ALA A 47 51.27 0.14 41.92
N ALA A 48 51.34 0.41 40.59
CA ALA A 48 52.33 1.29 40.00
C ALA A 48 52.13 2.75 40.46
N LEU A 49 50.91 3.24 40.51
CA LEU A 49 50.55 4.57 41.03
C LEU A 49 51.03 4.72 42.47
N ARG A 50 50.77 3.75 43.35
CA ARG A 50 51.17 3.80 44.75
C ARG A 50 52.70 3.79 44.87
N GLN A 51 53.38 2.99 44.10
CA GLN A 51 54.83 2.90 44.10
C GLN A 51 55.51 4.22 43.67
N GLU A 52 54.98 4.83 42.60
CA GLU A 52 55.52 6.13 42.15
C GLU A 52 55.23 7.25 43.16
N LEU A 53 54.01 7.27 43.72
CA LEU A 53 53.70 8.24 44.78
C LEU A 53 54.56 8.03 46.04
N GLN A 54 54.86 6.78 46.42
CA GLN A 54 55.74 6.48 47.54
C GLN A 54 57.17 6.92 47.30
N THR A 55 57.65 6.74 46.06
CA THR A 55 58.99 7.20 45.65
C THR A 55 59.08 8.73 45.66
N ALA A 56 58.06 9.42 45.11
CA ALA A 56 58.06 10.86 45.01
C ALA A 56 57.77 11.58 46.36
N PHE A 57 56.96 10.95 47.22
CA PHE A 57 56.44 11.54 48.47
C PHE A 57 56.55 10.52 49.64
N PRO A 58 57.73 10.05 50.00
CA PRO A 58 57.89 9.00 51.02
C PRO A 58 57.30 9.40 52.39
N GLY A 59 57.35 10.67 52.75
CA GLY A 59 56.76 11.18 54.00
C GLY A 59 55.21 11.18 54.05
N ALA A 60 54.59 10.86 52.94
CA ALA A 60 53.12 10.73 52.87
C ALA A 60 52.61 9.30 53.12
N PHE A 61 53.50 8.33 53.33
CA PHE A 61 53.13 6.92 53.52
C PHE A 61 53.39 6.46 54.94
N GLY A 62 52.54 5.58 55.48
CA GLY A 62 52.70 4.90 56.73
C GLY A 62 53.68 3.73 56.65
N ALA A 63 54.10 3.19 57.83
CA ALA A 63 54.97 2.01 57.92
C ALA A 63 54.29 0.76 57.31
N ASP A 64 52.95 0.76 57.17
CA ASP A 64 52.13 -0.25 56.55
C ASP A 64 52.01 -0.11 55.05
N GLY A 65 52.68 0.93 54.45
CA GLY A 65 52.58 1.24 53.01
C GLY A 65 51.27 1.96 52.62
N SER A 66 50.46 2.38 53.53
CA SER A 66 49.23 3.12 53.26
C SER A 66 49.48 4.60 53.06
N LEU A 67 48.80 5.20 52.07
CA LEU A 67 48.87 6.66 51.78
C LEU A 67 48.11 7.47 52.83
N ARG A 68 48.84 8.35 53.58
CA ARG A 68 48.25 9.30 54.53
C ARG A 68 47.90 10.59 53.81
N ARG A 69 46.64 10.77 53.41
CA ARG A 69 46.17 11.90 52.61
C ARG A 69 46.45 13.27 53.18
N LYS A 70 46.32 13.42 54.52
CA LYS A 70 46.64 14.66 55.20
C LYS A 70 48.12 14.98 55.11
N ALA A 71 48.99 13.96 55.23
CA ALA A 71 50.45 14.17 55.15
C ALA A 71 50.81 14.51 53.68
N LEU A 72 50.24 13.84 52.66
CA LEU A 72 50.47 14.22 51.27
C LEU A 72 50.03 15.67 51.02
N GLY A 73 48.84 16.05 51.49
CA GLY A 73 48.37 17.43 51.39
C GLY A 73 49.32 18.43 51.96
N GLN A 74 49.84 18.19 53.16
CA GLN A 74 50.82 19.08 53.85
C GLN A 74 52.17 19.17 53.07
N LEU A 75 52.56 18.14 52.37
CA LEU A 75 53.78 18.13 51.55
C LEU A 75 53.66 18.93 50.26
N VAL A 76 52.43 19.03 49.68
CA VAL A 76 52.25 19.58 48.33
C VAL A 76 51.48 20.93 48.36
N PHE A 77 50.69 21.20 49.40
CA PHE A 77 50.01 22.51 49.56
C PHE A 77 51.05 23.60 49.90
N GLY A 78 51.12 24.62 49.04
CA GLY A 78 52.08 25.71 49.16
C GLY A 78 53.40 25.54 48.36
N ASP A 79 53.67 24.34 47.83
CA ASP A 79 54.79 24.07 46.93
C ASP A 79 54.34 23.75 45.52
N LYS A 80 54.49 24.70 44.59
CA LYS A 80 54.05 24.56 43.19
C LYS A 80 54.78 23.43 42.45
N ALA A 81 56.05 23.21 42.75
CA ALA A 81 56.80 22.15 42.08
C ALA A 81 56.35 20.74 42.50
N ARG A 82 56.13 20.56 43.82
CA ARG A 82 55.59 19.30 44.36
C ARG A 82 54.18 19.02 43.92
N MET A 83 53.34 20.06 43.82
CA MET A 83 52.00 19.94 43.28
C MET A 83 52.02 19.53 41.81
N ALA A 84 52.89 20.11 41.00
CA ALA A 84 53.05 19.72 39.60
C ALA A 84 53.51 18.24 39.44
N GLN A 85 54.50 17.84 40.29
CA GLN A 85 54.93 16.43 40.29
C GLN A 85 53.83 15.45 40.71
N LEU A 86 53.02 15.79 41.70
CA LEU A 86 51.84 15.00 42.07
C LEU A 86 50.86 14.89 40.95
N ASN A 87 50.53 16.00 40.31
CA ASN A 87 49.59 16.03 39.19
C ASN A 87 50.11 15.19 38.00
N GLU A 88 51.39 15.28 37.67
CA GLU A 88 51.97 14.46 36.55
C GLU A 88 51.78 12.97 36.80
N ILE A 89 52.11 12.45 37.98
CA ILE A 89 51.95 11.07 38.38
C ILE A 89 50.47 10.66 38.29
N VAL A 90 49.59 11.45 38.90
CA VAL A 90 48.15 11.13 38.97
C VAL A 90 47.50 11.18 37.60
N PHE A 91 47.80 12.20 36.80
CA PHE A 91 47.22 12.37 35.44
C PHE A 91 47.64 11.22 34.52
N PHE A 92 48.91 10.76 34.60
CA PHE A 92 49.40 9.62 33.82
C PHE A 92 48.59 8.35 34.13
N HIS A 93 48.47 7.96 35.41
CA HIS A 93 47.82 6.71 35.81
C HIS A 93 46.31 6.76 35.61
N VAL A 94 45.68 7.88 36.00
CA VAL A 94 44.22 8.04 35.77
C VAL A 94 43.91 8.09 34.29
N GLY A 95 44.72 8.77 33.49
CA GLY A 95 44.58 8.84 32.03
C GLY A 95 44.66 7.48 31.37
N ASN A 96 45.60 6.64 31.78
CA ASN A 96 45.71 5.28 31.27
C ASN A 96 44.49 4.40 31.65
N ALA A 97 43.98 4.54 32.87
CA ALA A 97 42.79 3.82 33.32
C ALA A 97 41.53 4.30 32.60
N VAL A 98 41.40 5.59 32.29
CA VAL A 98 40.30 6.13 31.46
C VAL A 98 40.37 5.56 30.04
N ARG A 99 41.56 5.57 29.41
CA ARG A 99 41.74 4.97 28.05
C ARG A 99 41.36 3.49 28.02
N ALA A 100 41.79 2.72 29.01
CA ALA A 100 41.42 1.29 29.10
C ALA A 100 39.90 1.08 29.19
N ARG A 101 39.21 1.89 30.01
CA ARG A 101 37.75 1.84 30.16
C ARG A 101 37.05 2.23 28.86
N LEU A 102 37.53 3.30 28.20
CA LEU A 102 36.99 3.79 26.94
C LEU A 102 37.07 2.69 25.85
N VAL A 103 38.20 1.98 25.73
CA VAL A 103 38.34 0.85 24.79
C VAL A 103 37.40 -0.26 25.11
N ARG A 104 37.25 -0.64 26.38
CA ARG A 104 36.33 -1.69 26.84
C ARG A 104 34.87 -1.35 26.54
N GLU A 105 34.42 -0.14 26.87
CA GLU A 105 33.03 0.27 26.64
C GLU A 105 32.71 0.44 25.15
N ARG A 106 33.71 0.84 24.34
CA ARG A 106 33.59 0.86 22.86
C ARG A 106 33.42 -0.55 22.30
N ALA A 107 34.20 -1.50 22.80
CA ALA A 107 34.08 -2.93 22.42
C ALA A 107 32.74 -3.55 22.85
N ALA A 108 32.18 -3.09 23.98
CA ALA A 108 30.84 -3.47 24.46
C ALA A 108 29.70 -2.81 23.71
N GLY A 109 29.95 -2.00 22.65
CA GLY A 109 28.92 -1.37 21.85
C GLY A 109 28.24 -0.17 22.48
N ARG A 110 28.81 0.43 23.52
CA ARG A 110 28.27 1.64 24.14
C ARG A 110 28.28 2.80 23.13
N ARG A 111 27.21 3.57 23.11
CA ARG A 111 27.07 4.73 22.20
C ARG A 111 27.47 6.04 22.87
N LEU A 112 27.50 6.10 24.22
CA LEU A 112 27.74 7.32 24.97
C LEU A 112 28.69 7.03 26.15
N PHE A 113 29.75 7.84 26.25
CA PHE A 113 30.76 7.76 27.31
C PHE A 113 31.06 9.17 27.86
N ALA A 114 31.11 9.33 29.17
CA ALA A 114 31.38 10.60 29.79
C ALA A 114 32.62 10.52 30.69
N ILE A 115 33.49 11.52 30.58
CA ILE A 115 34.65 11.73 31.44
C ILE A 115 34.37 12.95 32.33
N ASP A 116 34.12 12.74 33.63
CA ASP A 116 34.00 13.82 34.62
C ASP A 116 35.35 14.06 35.26
N ALA A 117 35.93 15.23 35.00
CA ALA A 117 37.21 15.63 35.57
C ALA A 117 37.26 17.16 35.80
N ILE A 118 37.63 17.56 37.02
CA ILE A 118 37.86 18.99 37.36
C ILE A 118 39.06 19.53 36.55
N ASN A 119 40.10 18.71 36.38
CA ASN A 119 41.31 19.02 35.63
C ASN A 119 41.29 18.40 34.23
N LEU A 120 40.16 18.45 33.53
CA LEU A 120 39.94 17.82 32.23
C LEU A 120 40.99 18.26 31.19
N PHE A 121 41.30 19.54 31.16
CA PHE A 121 42.24 20.10 30.18
C PHE A 121 43.70 19.87 30.59
N GLU A 122 44.04 20.08 31.84
CA GLU A 122 45.42 19.95 32.37
C GLU A 122 45.88 18.49 32.37
N SER A 123 44.99 17.55 32.56
CA SER A 123 45.29 16.12 32.51
C SER A 123 45.42 15.58 31.06
N GLY A 124 45.12 16.39 30.05
CA GLY A 124 45.09 15.98 28.64
C GLY A 124 43.89 15.06 28.28
N LEU A 125 42.96 14.80 29.18
CA LEU A 125 41.80 13.98 28.96
C LEU A 125 40.82 14.60 27.94
N ALA A 126 40.82 15.92 27.78
CA ALA A 126 40.01 16.61 26.78
C ALA A 126 40.30 16.12 25.34
N ALA A 127 41.55 15.71 25.08
CA ALA A 127 41.93 15.16 23.78
C ALA A 127 41.26 13.78 23.42
N LEU A 128 40.66 13.12 24.41
CA LEU A 128 39.92 11.87 24.22
C LEU A 128 38.43 12.13 23.92
N CYS A 129 37.97 13.39 24.05
CA CYS A 129 36.56 13.76 23.97
C CYS A 129 36.20 14.31 22.60
N ASP A 130 35.06 13.89 22.07
CA ASP A 130 34.48 14.44 20.81
C ASP A 130 33.90 15.86 21.10
N THR A 131 33.47 16.11 22.33
CA THR A 131 32.96 17.40 22.78
C THR A 131 33.25 17.59 24.27
N THR A 132 33.37 18.85 24.70
CA THR A 132 33.59 19.23 26.12
C THR A 132 32.49 20.14 26.61
N VAL A 133 32.03 19.91 27.83
CA VAL A 133 30.93 20.65 28.48
C VAL A 133 31.38 21.22 29.81
N GLY A 134 31.32 22.53 29.93
CA GLY A 134 31.48 23.23 31.18
C GLY A 134 30.14 23.46 31.86
N VAL A 135 29.97 23.00 33.08
CA VAL A 135 28.78 23.32 33.88
C VAL A 135 29.14 24.46 34.83
N LEU A 136 28.41 25.58 34.75
CA LEU A 136 28.67 26.77 35.57
C LEU A 136 27.43 27.13 36.43
N ALA A 137 27.67 27.73 37.57
CA ALA A 137 26.64 28.27 38.44
C ALA A 137 27.20 29.48 39.23
N GLY A 138 26.35 30.43 39.52
CA GLY A 138 26.74 31.65 40.23
C GLY A 138 27.41 31.35 41.58
N ARG A 139 28.37 32.20 41.98
CA ARG A 139 29.18 32.04 43.18
C ARG A 139 28.35 31.72 44.43
N GLU A 140 27.32 32.51 44.71
CA GLU A 140 26.47 32.31 45.91
C GLU A 140 25.69 30.97 45.85
N THR A 141 25.23 30.57 44.70
CA THR A 141 24.59 29.25 44.49
C THR A 141 25.55 28.09 44.78
N ARG A 142 26.79 28.23 44.34
CA ARG A 142 27.85 27.25 44.62
C ARG A 142 28.16 27.16 46.10
N ILE A 143 28.32 28.30 46.78
CA ILE A 143 28.54 28.36 48.24
C ILE A 143 27.40 27.67 48.98
N ALA A 144 26.16 28.01 48.69
CA ALA A 144 24.99 27.41 49.34
C ALA A 144 24.93 25.85 49.12
N ARG A 145 25.22 25.39 47.90
CA ARG A 145 25.22 23.94 47.58
C ARG A 145 26.38 23.21 48.30
N ILE A 146 27.55 23.83 48.45
CA ILE A 146 28.69 23.25 49.16
C ILE A 146 28.39 23.17 50.67
N MET A 147 27.82 24.21 51.24
CA MET A 147 27.39 24.21 52.64
C MET A 147 26.39 23.07 52.91
N ALA A 148 25.36 22.95 52.06
CA ALA A 148 24.34 21.93 52.24
C ALA A 148 24.87 20.49 52.03
N ARG A 149 25.83 20.28 51.13
CA ARG A 149 26.41 18.98 50.84
C ARG A 149 27.45 18.54 51.85
N ASP A 150 28.36 19.44 52.22
CA ASP A 150 29.56 19.12 53.00
C ASP A 150 29.46 19.52 54.46
N GLY A 151 28.41 20.19 54.89
CA GLY A 151 28.21 20.67 56.27
C GLY A 151 29.21 21.77 56.71
N LEU A 152 29.77 22.53 55.74
CA LEU A 152 30.79 23.54 55.98
C LEU A 152 30.16 24.89 56.34
N THR A 153 30.93 25.72 57.08
CA THR A 153 30.53 27.14 57.29
C THR A 153 30.64 27.90 55.96
N ARG A 154 29.93 29.06 55.91
CA ARG A 154 29.93 29.91 54.72
C ARG A 154 31.34 30.39 54.35
N GLU A 155 32.17 30.76 55.36
CA GLU A 155 33.54 31.24 55.18
C GLU A 155 34.38 30.12 54.48
N TYR A 156 34.33 28.91 54.99
CA TYR A 156 35.08 27.79 54.40
C TYR A 156 34.53 27.41 52.98
N ALA A 157 33.24 27.46 52.78
CA ALA A 157 32.67 27.24 51.49
C ALA A 157 33.07 28.32 50.48
N ALA A 158 33.08 29.57 50.86
CA ALA A 158 33.52 30.69 50.04
C ALA A 158 35.02 30.55 49.65
N LEU A 159 35.92 30.31 50.64
CA LEU A 159 37.33 30.07 50.37
C LEU A 159 37.52 28.93 49.32
N ARG A 160 36.73 27.90 49.43
CA ARG A 160 36.80 26.76 48.50
C ARG A 160 36.31 27.10 47.10
N VAL A 161 35.31 27.96 46.96
CA VAL A 161 34.83 28.46 45.67
C VAL A 161 35.85 29.42 45.05
N ASP A 162 36.43 30.34 45.85
CA ASP A 162 37.35 31.38 45.36
C ASP A 162 38.74 30.84 45.00
N ALA A 163 39.11 29.65 45.53
CA ALA A 163 40.35 28.95 45.17
C ALA A 163 40.32 28.25 43.85
N GLN A 164 39.17 28.21 43.19
CA GLN A 164 39.00 27.51 41.89
C GLN A 164 39.20 28.46 40.71
N LYS A 165 39.32 27.88 39.52
CA LYS A 165 39.41 28.63 38.25
C LYS A 165 38.18 29.49 38.04
N PRO A 166 38.34 30.69 37.47
CA PRO A 166 37.23 31.58 37.15
C PRO A 166 36.37 30.98 36.01
N ASP A 167 35.14 31.41 35.95
CA ASP A 167 34.18 30.93 34.90
C ASP A 167 34.71 31.17 33.48
N SER A 168 35.46 32.27 33.25
CA SER A 168 36.11 32.60 31.98
C SER A 168 37.10 31.52 31.48
N PHE A 169 37.70 30.76 32.41
CA PHE A 169 38.54 29.62 32.01
C PHE A 169 37.71 28.53 31.30
N TYR A 170 36.56 28.16 31.87
CA TYR A 170 35.70 27.15 31.27
C TYR A 170 35.06 27.66 29.98
N GLU A 171 34.64 28.92 29.93
CA GLU A 171 34.07 29.57 28.74
C GLU A 171 35.05 29.57 27.55
N SER A 172 36.35 29.70 27.80
CA SER A 172 37.36 29.71 26.74
C SER A 172 37.86 28.35 26.31
N HIS A 173 37.67 27.29 27.12
CA HIS A 173 38.20 25.96 26.86
C HIS A 173 37.13 24.91 26.49
N CYS A 174 35.88 25.06 27.00
CA CYS A 174 34.82 24.11 26.72
C CYS A 174 34.12 24.44 25.43
N GLY A 175 33.75 23.40 24.65
CA GLY A 175 32.95 23.53 23.43
C GLY A 175 31.52 24.00 23.69
N THR A 176 31.01 23.75 24.91
CA THR A 176 29.66 24.20 25.33
C THR A 176 29.65 24.53 26.81
N ILE A 177 28.94 25.59 27.18
CA ILE A 177 28.67 25.95 28.56
C ILE A 177 27.20 25.74 28.89
N LEU A 178 26.92 25.00 29.96
CA LEU A 178 25.60 24.85 30.53
C LEU A 178 25.49 25.64 31.84
N GLN A 179 24.66 26.68 31.85
CA GLN A 179 24.40 27.49 33.01
C GLN A 179 23.37 26.82 33.91
N ASN A 180 23.74 26.56 35.18
CA ASN A 180 22.87 25.97 36.20
C ASN A 180 22.41 27.03 37.20
N ALA A 181 21.61 27.98 36.72
CA ALA A 181 21.09 29.10 37.53
C ALA A 181 19.73 28.83 38.21
N GLY A 182 19.07 27.71 37.88
CA GLY A 182 17.73 27.39 38.35
C GLY A 182 17.61 26.21 39.30
N THR A 183 16.41 25.64 39.38
CA THR A 183 16.17 24.41 40.17
C THR A 183 16.85 23.21 39.52
N ARG A 184 16.94 22.11 40.27
CA ARG A 184 17.49 20.83 39.74
C ARG A 184 16.71 20.32 38.55
N GLU A 185 15.38 20.44 38.60
CA GLU A 185 14.48 20.00 37.52
C GLU A 185 14.64 20.85 36.26
N GLN A 186 14.84 22.15 36.42
CA GLN A 186 15.11 23.04 35.27
C GLN A 186 16.43 22.70 34.61
N PHE A 187 17.48 22.48 35.39
CA PHE A 187 18.77 22.10 34.85
C PHE A 187 18.77 20.70 34.22
N ALA A 188 18.01 19.74 34.78
CA ALA A 188 17.83 18.42 34.17
C ALA A 188 17.21 18.54 32.79
N ARG A 189 16.20 19.41 32.58
CA ARG A 189 15.63 19.68 31.25
C ARG A 189 16.65 20.27 30.27
N THR A 190 17.47 21.23 30.75
CA THR A 190 18.56 21.82 29.95
C THR A 190 19.57 20.75 29.53
N ALA A 191 19.98 19.89 30.46
CA ALA A 191 20.88 18.77 30.20
C ALA A 191 20.28 17.75 29.19
N ASP A 192 18.99 17.40 29.36
CA ASP A 192 18.27 16.50 28.47
C ASP A 192 18.17 17.09 27.06
N GLN A 193 17.85 18.37 26.91
CA GLN A 193 17.78 19.06 25.62
C GLN A 193 19.15 19.09 24.93
N TYR A 194 20.21 19.41 25.68
CA TYR A 194 21.58 19.42 25.18
C TYR A 194 21.98 18.02 24.65
N LEU A 195 21.79 16.98 25.48
CA LEU A 195 22.10 15.60 25.08
C LEU A 195 21.31 15.16 23.88
N THR A 196 20.03 15.54 23.78
CA THR A 196 19.20 15.23 22.60
C THR A 196 19.78 15.83 21.33
N ASN A 197 20.23 17.09 21.41
CA ASN A 197 20.78 17.79 20.24
C ASN A 197 22.12 17.20 19.77
N ILE A 198 23.04 16.95 20.70
CA ILE A 198 24.35 16.38 20.32
C ILE A 198 24.25 14.93 19.83
N LEU A 199 23.35 14.13 20.41
CA LEU A 199 23.13 12.76 19.98
C LEU A 199 22.51 12.71 18.58
N LYS A 200 21.59 13.61 18.24
CA LYS A 200 21.06 13.73 16.87
C LYS A 200 22.15 14.10 15.87
N GLY A 201 23.05 15.02 16.23
CA GLY A 201 24.16 15.42 15.37
C GLY A 201 25.21 14.31 15.19
N ALA A 202 25.53 13.59 16.26
CA ALA A 202 26.54 12.51 16.25
C ALA A 202 26.04 11.21 15.57
N PHE A 203 24.74 10.97 15.60
CA PHE A 203 24.10 9.77 15.06
C PHE A 203 22.90 10.17 14.19
N PRO A 204 23.13 10.73 12.98
CA PRO A 204 22.05 11.01 12.05
C PRO A 204 21.35 9.71 11.66
N MET A 205 20.05 9.79 11.38
CA MET A 205 19.26 8.66 10.90
C MET A 205 19.89 8.10 9.63
N THR A 206 20.16 6.81 9.61
CA THR A 206 20.70 6.12 8.43
C THR A 206 19.65 6.06 7.31
N LYS A 207 20.12 5.85 6.07
CA LYS A 207 19.21 5.64 4.93
C LYS A 207 18.25 4.46 5.20
N GLN A 208 18.74 3.38 5.78
CA GLN A 208 17.95 2.19 6.11
C GLN A 208 16.89 2.48 7.19
N GLU A 209 17.23 3.22 8.27
CA GLU A 209 16.25 3.64 9.28
C GLU A 209 15.18 4.56 8.69
N ARG A 210 15.57 5.47 7.80
CA ARG A 210 14.63 6.34 7.07
C ARG A 210 13.69 5.55 6.17
N GLU A 211 14.20 4.58 5.40
CA GLU A 211 13.42 3.71 4.53
C GLU A 211 12.45 2.81 5.31
N ALA A 212 12.85 2.38 6.52
CA ALA A 212 11.97 1.60 7.40
C ALA A 212 10.79 2.41 7.99
N LEU A 213 10.93 3.73 8.11
CA LEU A 213 9.90 4.62 8.68
C LEU A 213 8.98 5.23 7.62
N LEU A 214 9.44 5.38 6.39
CA LEU A 214 8.70 6.05 5.33
C LEU A 214 8.15 5.03 4.34
N TYR A 215 6.84 5.12 4.04
CA TYR A 215 6.26 4.39 2.94
C TYR A 215 6.77 4.98 1.62
N GLN A 216 7.41 4.13 0.81
CA GLN A 216 7.91 4.48 -0.51
C GLN A 216 7.42 3.44 -1.52
N PRO A 217 6.41 3.78 -2.32
CA PRO A 217 5.96 2.91 -3.41
C PRO A 217 7.10 2.72 -4.41
N ARG A 218 7.30 1.49 -4.88
CA ARG A 218 8.32 1.16 -5.89
C ARG A 218 7.64 0.64 -7.13
N HIS A 219 8.12 1.08 -8.28
CA HIS A 219 7.66 0.57 -9.57
C HIS A 219 7.83 -0.96 -9.63
N GLY A 220 6.80 -1.66 -10.08
CA GLY A 220 6.78 -3.12 -10.04
C GLY A 220 7.88 -3.76 -10.89
N ARG A 221 8.29 -3.13 -11.99
CA ARG A 221 9.40 -3.61 -12.83
C ARG A 221 10.71 -3.81 -12.04
N ASP A 222 10.96 -2.96 -11.03
CA ASP A 222 12.16 -3.05 -10.19
C ASP A 222 12.13 -4.23 -9.20
N ARG A 223 10.98 -4.88 -9.07
CA ARG A 223 10.70 -5.98 -8.13
C ARG A 223 10.36 -7.29 -8.82
N LEU A 224 10.08 -7.25 -10.12
CA LEU A 224 9.65 -8.41 -10.91
C LEU A 224 10.81 -9.38 -11.10
N THR A 225 10.61 -10.65 -10.75
CA THR A 225 11.58 -11.71 -11.05
C THR A 225 11.49 -12.12 -12.52
N LYS A 226 12.50 -12.82 -13.04
CA LYS A 226 12.45 -13.34 -14.42
C LYS A 226 11.37 -14.40 -14.59
N GLU A 227 11.16 -15.20 -13.57
CA GLU A 227 10.13 -16.24 -13.52
C GLU A 227 8.72 -15.61 -13.54
N ASP A 228 8.49 -14.60 -12.70
CA ASP A 228 7.24 -13.84 -12.70
C ASP A 228 7.02 -13.10 -14.03
N GLU A 229 8.08 -12.56 -14.65
CA GLU A 229 7.97 -11.90 -15.96
C GLU A 229 7.52 -12.88 -17.06
N ALA A 230 8.09 -14.07 -17.11
CA ALA A 230 7.70 -15.10 -18.10
C ALA A 230 6.26 -15.58 -17.86
N ALA A 231 5.88 -15.82 -16.60
CA ALA A 231 4.52 -16.22 -16.24
C ALA A 231 3.49 -15.12 -16.55
N MET A 232 3.84 -13.86 -16.27
CA MET A 232 3.04 -12.68 -16.59
C MET A 232 2.75 -12.59 -18.10
N LEU A 233 3.76 -12.78 -18.93
CA LEU A 233 3.59 -12.70 -20.39
C LEU A 233 2.64 -13.80 -20.89
N THR A 234 2.81 -15.03 -20.42
CA THR A 234 1.91 -16.14 -20.77
C THR A 234 0.47 -15.87 -20.32
N TYR A 235 0.28 -15.48 -19.04
CA TYR A 235 -1.03 -15.12 -18.49
C TYR A 235 -1.72 -14.02 -19.31
N CYS A 236 -0.98 -12.99 -19.73
CA CYS A 236 -1.55 -11.89 -20.50
C CYS A 236 -1.95 -12.30 -21.94
N GLU A 237 -1.27 -13.26 -22.57
CA GLU A 237 -1.72 -13.80 -23.87
C GLU A 237 -3.03 -14.58 -23.72
N ASP A 238 -3.15 -15.41 -22.68
CA ASP A 238 -4.40 -16.15 -22.39
C ASP A 238 -5.54 -15.17 -22.06
N TYR A 239 -5.24 -14.10 -21.30
CA TYR A 239 -6.22 -13.05 -21.00
C TYR A 239 -6.70 -12.31 -22.25
N LYS A 240 -5.81 -11.92 -23.16
CA LYS A 240 -6.20 -11.30 -24.44
C LYS A 240 -7.10 -12.22 -25.26
N ALA A 241 -6.76 -13.51 -25.32
CA ALA A 241 -7.59 -14.49 -26.01
C ALA A 241 -8.97 -14.67 -25.36
N PHE A 242 -9.08 -14.54 -24.03
CA PHE A 242 -10.37 -14.54 -23.33
C PHE A 242 -11.19 -13.31 -23.71
N LEU A 243 -10.61 -12.10 -23.71
CA LEU A 243 -11.28 -10.85 -24.08
C LEU A 243 -11.85 -10.89 -25.51
N ASP A 244 -11.06 -11.38 -26.46
CA ASP A 244 -11.46 -11.43 -27.87
C ASP A 244 -12.64 -12.39 -28.13
N ARG A 245 -12.78 -13.42 -27.27
CA ARG A 245 -13.91 -14.37 -27.36
C ARG A 245 -15.13 -13.94 -26.55
N SER A 246 -14.95 -13.05 -25.56
CA SER A 246 -15.90 -12.80 -24.50
C SER A 246 -16.24 -11.30 -24.42
N LYS A 247 -16.84 -10.74 -25.47
CA LYS A 247 -17.17 -9.30 -25.54
C LYS A 247 -18.49 -8.94 -24.88
N THR A 248 -19.30 -9.94 -24.51
CA THR A 248 -20.55 -9.76 -23.77
C THR A 248 -20.56 -10.62 -22.52
N GLU A 249 -21.43 -10.32 -21.57
CA GLU A 249 -21.58 -11.12 -20.34
C GLU A 249 -21.98 -12.58 -20.64
N ARG A 250 -22.79 -12.81 -21.68
CA ARG A 250 -23.17 -14.15 -22.12
C ARG A 250 -21.97 -14.93 -22.63
N GLU A 251 -21.14 -14.30 -23.45
CA GLU A 251 -19.92 -14.93 -23.97
C GLU A 251 -18.89 -15.19 -22.87
N CYS A 252 -18.81 -14.31 -21.85
CA CYS A 252 -17.99 -14.54 -20.65
C CYS A 252 -18.43 -15.81 -19.91
N VAL A 253 -19.73 -16.00 -19.73
CA VAL A 253 -20.28 -17.21 -19.09
C VAL A 253 -19.96 -18.46 -19.89
N VAL A 254 -20.15 -18.43 -21.23
CA VAL A 254 -19.81 -19.57 -22.10
C VAL A 254 -18.33 -19.92 -22.00
N SER A 255 -17.45 -18.91 -22.11
CA SER A 255 -16.01 -19.12 -21.99
C SER A 255 -15.60 -19.63 -20.61
N ALA A 256 -16.23 -19.12 -19.55
CA ALA A 256 -15.97 -19.56 -18.17
C ALA A 256 -16.39 -21.02 -17.95
N VAL A 257 -17.55 -21.44 -18.47
CA VAL A 257 -18.01 -22.84 -18.40
C VAL A 257 -17.04 -23.76 -19.12
N GLU A 258 -16.65 -23.42 -20.37
CA GLU A 258 -15.69 -24.22 -21.12
C GLU A 258 -14.36 -24.42 -20.40
N LEU A 259 -13.83 -23.35 -19.79
CA LEU A 259 -12.57 -23.40 -19.03
C LEU A 259 -12.75 -24.18 -17.73
N ALA A 260 -13.88 -24.00 -17.04
CA ALA A 260 -14.20 -24.69 -15.80
C ALA A 260 -14.34 -26.20 -16.02
N GLU A 261 -15.07 -26.63 -17.03
CA GLU A 261 -15.23 -28.06 -17.37
C GLU A 261 -13.89 -28.72 -17.72
N LYS A 262 -13.02 -28.04 -18.48
CA LYS A 262 -11.65 -28.50 -18.75
C LYS A 262 -10.81 -28.63 -17.48
N ALA A 263 -11.08 -27.83 -16.44
CA ALA A 263 -10.42 -27.89 -15.13
C ALA A 263 -11.09 -28.86 -14.14
N GLY A 264 -12.11 -29.63 -14.60
CA GLY A 264 -12.78 -30.66 -13.81
C GLY A 264 -13.97 -30.16 -12.98
N PHE A 265 -14.47 -28.96 -13.24
CA PHE A 265 -15.73 -28.49 -12.66
C PHE A 265 -16.91 -29.20 -13.34
N ARG A 266 -17.99 -29.34 -12.56
CA ARG A 266 -19.27 -29.90 -13.03
C ARG A 266 -20.42 -29.03 -12.57
N GLU A 267 -21.49 -29.00 -13.31
CA GLU A 267 -22.67 -28.24 -12.94
C GLU A 267 -23.26 -28.76 -11.61
N LEU A 268 -23.57 -27.83 -10.71
CA LEU A 268 -24.17 -28.12 -9.41
C LEU A 268 -25.64 -28.53 -9.59
N THR A 269 -25.97 -29.76 -9.19
CA THR A 269 -27.33 -30.29 -9.24
C THR A 269 -27.85 -30.68 -7.86
N ALA A 270 -29.16 -30.65 -7.67
CA ALA A 270 -29.77 -31.04 -6.41
C ALA A 270 -29.42 -32.47 -6.03
N GLY A 271 -29.10 -32.69 -4.74
CA GLY A 271 -28.78 -34.01 -4.20
C GLY A 271 -27.36 -34.50 -4.42
N MET A 272 -26.46 -33.68 -4.99
CA MET A 272 -25.04 -33.98 -5.00
C MET A 272 -24.47 -34.10 -3.60
N ALA A 273 -23.63 -35.12 -3.35
CA ALA A 273 -22.78 -35.19 -2.19
C ALA A 273 -21.41 -34.59 -2.53
N LEU A 274 -21.04 -33.52 -1.85
CA LEU A 274 -19.75 -32.83 -2.08
C LEU A 274 -18.78 -33.13 -0.96
N LYS A 275 -17.50 -33.27 -1.34
CA LYS A 275 -16.35 -33.44 -0.43
C LYS A 275 -15.27 -32.41 -0.76
N ALA A 276 -14.32 -32.24 0.15
CA ALA A 276 -13.16 -31.37 -0.06
C ALA A 276 -12.46 -31.70 -1.39
N GLY A 277 -12.19 -30.68 -2.21
CA GLY A 277 -11.61 -30.74 -3.54
C GLY A 277 -12.63 -30.89 -4.68
N ASP A 278 -13.91 -31.12 -4.40
CA ASP A 278 -14.93 -31.12 -5.45
C ASP A 278 -15.10 -29.70 -6.04
N LYS A 279 -15.21 -29.64 -7.36
CA LYS A 279 -15.31 -28.44 -8.17
C LYS A 279 -16.69 -28.37 -8.81
N VAL A 280 -17.45 -27.31 -8.52
CA VAL A 280 -18.81 -27.16 -9.03
C VAL A 280 -19.06 -25.75 -9.55
N TYR A 281 -19.98 -25.61 -10.51
CA TYR A 281 -20.47 -24.32 -10.98
C TYR A 281 -22.00 -24.31 -11.11
N SER A 282 -22.56 -23.12 -11.15
CA SER A 282 -23.98 -22.87 -11.45
C SER A 282 -24.10 -21.66 -12.37
N VAL A 283 -24.86 -21.80 -13.46
CA VAL A 283 -25.14 -20.70 -14.39
C VAL A 283 -26.49 -20.11 -14.08
N ASN A 284 -26.56 -18.79 -13.93
CA ASN A 284 -27.80 -18.07 -13.75
C ASN A 284 -28.21 -17.35 -15.04
N ARG A 285 -29.24 -17.89 -15.72
CA ARG A 285 -29.87 -17.33 -16.94
C ARG A 285 -28.90 -17.08 -18.10
N GLY A 286 -27.75 -17.76 -18.14
CA GLY A 286 -26.70 -17.56 -19.15
C GLY A 286 -26.02 -16.19 -19.09
N LYS A 287 -26.15 -15.43 -17.99
CA LYS A 287 -25.57 -14.08 -17.85
C LYS A 287 -24.66 -13.92 -16.65
N SER A 288 -24.75 -14.80 -15.66
CA SER A 288 -23.84 -14.85 -14.53
C SER A 288 -23.48 -16.30 -14.21
N ILE A 289 -22.32 -16.53 -13.62
CA ILE A 289 -21.83 -17.85 -13.22
C ILE A 289 -21.20 -17.78 -11.84
N LEU A 290 -21.44 -18.81 -11.04
CA LEU A 290 -20.86 -19.00 -9.72
C LEU A 290 -20.09 -20.32 -9.74
N LEU A 291 -18.82 -20.27 -9.32
CA LEU A 291 -17.97 -21.45 -9.24
C LEU A 291 -17.56 -21.67 -7.79
N ALA A 292 -17.38 -22.93 -7.38
CA ALA A 292 -16.85 -23.23 -6.05
C ALA A 292 -15.89 -24.42 -6.09
N VAL A 293 -14.81 -24.33 -5.31
CA VAL A 293 -13.95 -25.46 -4.96
C VAL A 293 -14.13 -25.71 -3.45
N ILE A 294 -14.65 -26.87 -3.10
CA ILE A 294 -15.01 -27.22 -1.72
C ILE A 294 -13.75 -27.36 -0.87
N GLY A 295 -13.69 -26.64 0.25
CA GLY A 295 -12.58 -26.64 1.17
C GLY A 295 -12.56 -27.83 2.14
N LYS A 296 -11.47 -27.97 2.86
CA LYS A 296 -11.33 -28.96 3.96
C LYS A 296 -12.16 -28.59 5.17
N LYS A 297 -12.30 -27.28 5.43
CA LYS A 297 -13.08 -26.73 6.54
C LYS A 297 -14.57 -26.64 6.18
N PRO A 298 -15.45 -26.81 7.15
CA PRO A 298 -16.88 -26.67 6.90
C PRO A 298 -17.25 -25.22 6.59
N LEU A 299 -18.34 -25.01 5.86
CA LEU A 299 -18.86 -23.68 5.52
C LEU A 299 -19.28 -22.86 6.75
N SER A 300 -19.45 -23.48 7.95
CA SER A 300 -19.62 -22.72 9.20
C SER A 300 -18.41 -21.90 9.60
N GLU A 301 -17.20 -22.20 9.06
CA GLU A 301 -16.01 -21.36 9.18
C GLU A 301 -15.91 -20.29 8.06
N GLY A 302 -16.89 -20.25 7.17
CA GLY A 302 -16.98 -19.29 6.05
C GLY A 302 -16.23 -19.74 4.79
N ALA A 303 -16.34 -18.94 3.74
CA ALA A 303 -15.73 -19.10 2.45
C ALA A 303 -14.82 -17.92 2.10
N ASN A 304 -13.84 -18.13 1.20
CA ASN A 304 -13.09 -17.08 0.53
C ASN A 304 -13.75 -16.81 -0.82
N ILE A 305 -14.28 -15.59 -1.01
CA ILE A 305 -15.13 -15.24 -2.15
C ILE A 305 -14.45 -14.20 -3.00
N GLY A 306 -14.27 -14.46 -4.28
CA GLY A 306 -13.94 -13.47 -5.30
C GLY A 306 -15.23 -13.08 -6.03
N ALA A 307 -15.45 -11.80 -6.26
CA ALA A 307 -16.63 -11.31 -6.97
C ALA A 307 -16.25 -10.18 -7.93
N ALA A 308 -16.43 -10.42 -9.22
CA ALA A 308 -16.21 -9.49 -10.32
C ALA A 308 -17.45 -9.42 -11.19
N HIS A 309 -17.56 -8.40 -12.06
CA HIS A 309 -18.63 -8.35 -13.06
C HIS A 309 -18.08 -8.60 -14.47
N THR A 310 -18.99 -8.89 -15.41
CA THR A 310 -18.63 -9.21 -16.79
C THR A 310 -19.37 -8.40 -17.83
N ASP A 311 -20.42 -7.68 -17.43
CA ASP A 311 -21.04 -6.65 -18.25
C ASP A 311 -20.09 -5.45 -18.38
N ALA A 312 -20.19 -4.72 -19.46
CA ALA A 312 -19.40 -3.52 -19.74
C ALA A 312 -20.26 -2.50 -20.47
N PRO A 313 -19.93 -1.19 -20.40
CA PRO A 313 -20.68 -0.17 -21.12
C PRO A 313 -20.73 -0.44 -22.63
N ARG A 314 -21.92 -0.34 -23.23
CA ARG A 314 -22.19 -0.70 -24.62
C ARG A 314 -23.42 0.01 -25.17
N LEU A 315 -23.82 -0.37 -26.39
CA LEU A 315 -25.05 0.10 -27.03
C LEU A 315 -26.00 -1.07 -27.25
N ASP A 316 -27.08 -1.15 -26.48
CA ASP A 316 -28.15 -2.13 -26.67
C ASP A 316 -29.10 -1.70 -27.78
N PHE A 317 -29.62 -2.67 -28.54
CA PHE A 317 -30.68 -2.38 -29.50
C PHE A 317 -31.99 -2.03 -28.80
N LYS A 318 -32.72 -1.05 -29.34
CA LYS A 318 -34.11 -0.80 -28.89
C LYS A 318 -35.04 -1.94 -29.36
N PRO A 319 -36.19 -2.16 -28.70
CA PRO A 319 -37.10 -3.27 -29.08
C PRO A 319 -37.60 -3.21 -30.55
N ASN A 320 -37.74 -2.01 -31.12
CA ASN A 320 -38.01 -1.80 -32.54
C ASN A 320 -36.83 -1.02 -33.12
N PRO A 321 -35.72 -1.68 -33.50
CA PRO A 321 -34.48 -0.98 -33.76
C PRO A 321 -34.34 -0.54 -35.23
N LEU A 322 -34.93 -1.26 -36.19
CA LEU A 322 -34.67 -1.06 -37.60
C LEU A 322 -35.50 0.09 -38.15
N TYR A 323 -34.87 0.96 -38.91
CA TYR A 323 -35.54 2.00 -39.70
C TYR A 323 -34.69 2.35 -40.93
N GLU A 324 -35.34 2.94 -41.91
CA GLU A 324 -34.71 3.51 -43.09
C GLU A 324 -35.04 5.02 -43.16
N ASP A 325 -34.06 5.81 -43.52
CA ASP A 325 -34.24 7.22 -43.86
C ASP A 325 -33.27 7.64 -44.96
N ALA A 326 -33.74 8.33 -45.99
CA ALA A 326 -32.96 8.76 -47.14
C ALA A 326 -32.13 7.62 -47.77
N GLU A 327 -32.75 6.44 -47.94
CA GLU A 327 -32.15 5.22 -48.51
C GLU A 327 -30.92 4.73 -47.74
N LEU A 328 -30.85 4.99 -46.42
CA LEU A 328 -29.90 4.45 -45.52
C LEU A 328 -30.62 3.66 -44.41
N ALA A 329 -30.21 2.45 -44.14
CA ALA A 329 -30.79 1.64 -43.07
C ALA A 329 -29.94 1.78 -41.80
N TYR A 330 -30.64 1.91 -40.68
CA TYR A 330 -30.06 2.15 -39.36
C TYR A 330 -30.65 1.23 -38.28
N ILE A 331 -29.87 1.02 -37.20
CA ILE A 331 -30.32 0.44 -35.94
C ILE A 331 -30.37 1.53 -34.87
N LYS A 332 -31.52 1.69 -34.22
CA LYS A 332 -31.67 2.53 -33.02
C LYS A 332 -31.11 1.82 -31.80
N THR A 333 -30.32 2.55 -31.03
CA THR A 333 -29.69 2.03 -29.81
C THR A 333 -30.14 2.79 -28.57
N HIS A 334 -29.92 2.15 -27.43
CA HIS A 334 -29.91 2.73 -26.09
C HIS A 334 -28.57 2.44 -25.45
N HIS A 335 -27.87 3.47 -24.93
CA HIS A 335 -26.61 3.20 -24.24
C HIS A 335 -26.85 2.49 -22.89
N TYR A 336 -25.97 1.56 -22.58
CA TYR A 336 -25.91 0.79 -21.35
C TYR A 336 -24.70 1.25 -20.53
N GLY A 337 -24.92 1.53 -19.23
CA GLY A 337 -23.86 2.03 -18.34
C GLY A 337 -23.47 3.49 -18.56
N GLY A 338 -22.40 3.91 -17.92
CA GLY A 338 -21.91 5.27 -17.90
C GLY A 338 -20.92 5.58 -19.01
N ILE A 339 -21.39 5.93 -20.23
CA ILE A 339 -20.51 6.23 -21.37
C ILE A 339 -20.29 7.72 -21.60
N ARG A 340 -19.15 8.07 -22.21
CA ARG A 340 -18.91 9.36 -22.85
C ARG A 340 -19.24 9.25 -24.33
N LYS A 341 -20.43 9.67 -24.73
CA LYS A 341 -21.04 9.43 -26.05
C LYS A 341 -20.15 9.81 -27.25
N TYR A 342 -19.33 10.85 -27.12
CA TYR A 342 -18.41 11.28 -28.18
C TYR A 342 -17.32 10.25 -28.51
N GLN A 343 -17.03 9.31 -27.59
CA GLN A 343 -16.05 8.25 -27.83
C GLN A 343 -16.60 7.11 -28.70
N TRP A 344 -17.92 7.03 -28.87
CA TRP A 344 -18.60 5.94 -29.54
C TRP A 344 -18.93 6.21 -31.01
N VAL A 345 -18.80 7.44 -31.46
CA VAL A 345 -18.96 7.80 -32.89
C VAL A 345 -17.68 7.51 -33.66
N THR A 346 -17.81 7.07 -34.91
CA THR A 346 -16.71 6.72 -35.82
C THR A 346 -15.83 5.55 -35.40
N VAL A 347 -16.25 4.79 -34.39
CA VAL A 347 -15.58 3.55 -33.96
C VAL A 347 -16.19 2.37 -34.68
N PRO A 348 -15.40 1.45 -35.27
CA PRO A 348 -15.91 0.19 -35.81
C PRO A 348 -16.56 -0.66 -34.72
N LEU A 349 -17.77 -1.13 -34.99
CA LEU A 349 -18.59 -1.91 -34.09
C LEU A 349 -18.86 -3.30 -34.68
N GLU A 350 -19.05 -4.26 -33.82
CA GLU A 350 -19.60 -5.60 -34.10
C GLU A 350 -20.88 -5.82 -33.30
N LEU A 351 -21.72 -6.73 -33.75
CA LEU A 351 -23.05 -7.00 -33.21
C LEU A 351 -23.08 -8.40 -32.60
N HIS A 352 -23.47 -8.48 -31.31
CA HIS A 352 -23.55 -9.72 -30.56
C HIS A 352 -24.91 -9.86 -29.87
N GLY A 353 -25.26 -11.06 -29.51
CA GLY A 353 -26.40 -11.30 -28.60
C GLY A 353 -27.26 -12.53 -28.98
N LYS A 354 -28.47 -12.50 -28.48
CA LYS A 354 -29.42 -13.61 -28.55
C LYS A 354 -30.80 -13.11 -28.95
N ILE A 355 -31.42 -13.86 -29.84
CA ILE A 355 -32.82 -13.67 -30.28
C ILE A 355 -33.61 -14.91 -29.91
N VAL A 356 -34.80 -14.71 -29.34
CA VAL A 356 -35.78 -15.78 -29.14
C VAL A 356 -36.91 -15.57 -30.15
N ARG A 357 -37.04 -16.48 -31.11
CA ARG A 357 -38.08 -16.40 -32.16
C ARG A 357 -39.48 -16.71 -31.62
N ALA A 358 -40.50 -16.37 -32.38
CA ALA A 358 -41.90 -16.60 -32.02
C ALA A 358 -42.22 -18.07 -31.67
N ASP A 359 -41.51 -19.03 -32.24
CA ASP A 359 -41.66 -20.46 -31.94
C ASP A 359 -40.90 -20.93 -30.68
N GLY A 360 -40.21 -20.01 -30.00
CA GLY A 360 -39.40 -20.27 -28.80
C GLY A 360 -37.99 -20.77 -29.13
N SER A 361 -37.60 -20.92 -30.37
CA SER A 361 -36.24 -21.27 -30.75
C SER A 361 -35.27 -20.10 -30.53
N GLU A 362 -34.03 -20.41 -30.15
CA GLU A 362 -33.01 -19.43 -29.83
C GLU A 362 -31.98 -19.30 -30.95
N VAL A 363 -31.59 -18.08 -31.25
CA VAL A 363 -30.53 -17.77 -32.23
C VAL A 363 -29.47 -16.89 -31.56
N TYR A 364 -28.22 -17.28 -31.69
CA TYR A 364 -27.08 -16.47 -31.29
C TYR A 364 -26.57 -15.70 -32.50
N VAL A 365 -26.45 -14.39 -32.36
CA VAL A 365 -25.96 -13.49 -33.40
C VAL A 365 -24.54 -13.05 -32.98
N LYS A 366 -23.61 -13.17 -33.93
CA LYS A 366 -22.26 -12.64 -33.86
C LYS A 366 -21.83 -12.21 -35.24
N ILE A 367 -21.70 -10.90 -35.47
CA ILE A 367 -21.39 -10.31 -36.77
C ILE A 367 -20.34 -9.23 -36.59
N GLY A 368 -19.24 -9.29 -37.32
CA GLY A 368 -18.16 -8.31 -37.28
C GLY A 368 -16.91 -8.80 -36.58
N ALA A 369 -16.99 -9.93 -35.88
CA ALA A 369 -15.87 -10.55 -35.18
C ALA A 369 -14.98 -11.40 -36.11
N ASP A 370 -15.55 -12.00 -37.14
CA ASP A 370 -14.80 -12.72 -38.17
C ASP A 370 -14.23 -11.71 -39.19
N PRO A 371 -12.99 -11.86 -39.68
CA PRO A 371 -12.41 -11.00 -40.71
C PRO A 371 -13.24 -10.85 -41.97
N GLU A 372 -14.07 -11.86 -42.33
CA GLU A 372 -14.95 -11.86 -43.50
C GLU A 372 -16.31 -11.17 -43.23
N ASP A 373 -16.63 -10.88 -41.94
CA ASP A 373 -17.89 -10.23 -41.60
C ASP A 373 -17.82 -8.69 -41.84
N PRO A 374 -18.94 -8.04 -42.16
CA PRO A 374 -19.02 -6.60 -42.19
C PRO A 374 -18.93 -6.01 -40.78
N GLN A 375 -18.29 -4.85 -40.65
CA GLN A 375 -18.33 -4.05 -39.42
C GLN A 375 -19.30 -2.87 -39.59
N PHE A 376 -19.68 -2.27 -38.47
CA PHE A 376 -20.70 -1.23 -38.38
C PHE A 376 -20.12 0.03 -37.78
N VAL A 377 -20.80 1.19 -37.95
CA VAL A 377 -20.33 2.46 -37.45
C VAL A 377 -21.48 3.40 -37.14
N ILE A 378 -21.29 4.28 -36.17
CA ILE A 378 -22.10 5.46 -35.95
C ILE A 378 -21.41 6.64 -36.61
N ASN A 379 -22.04 7.30 -37.56
CA ASN A 379 -21.48 8.46 -38.23
C ASN A 379 -21.47 9.69 -37.31
N ASP A 380 -20.46 10.53 -37.44
CA ASP A 380 -20.43 11.85 -36.82
C ASP A 380 -20.48 12.96 -37.90
N LEU A 381 -20.82 14.16 -37.45
CA LEU A 381 -20.91 15.35 -38.32
C LEU A 381 -19.51 15.79 -38.74
N LEU A 382 -19.34 16.07 -40.02
CA LEU A 382 -18.08 16.63 -40.54
C LEU A 382 -17.78 18.01 -39.93
N PRO A 383 -16.49 18.38 -39.77
CA PRO A 383 -16.11 19.67 -39.15
C PRO A 383 -16.71 20.92 -39.77
N HIS A 384 -16.89 20.91 -41.10
CA HIS A 384 -17.42 22.05 -41.82
C HIS A 384 -18.89 22.38 -41.52
N LEU A 385 -19.67 21.40 -41.08
CA LEU A 385 -21.07 21.55 -40.64
C LEU A 385 -21.23 21.50 -39.12
N GLY A 386 -20.18 21.16 -38.35
CA GLY A 386 -20.18 20.94 -36.90
C GLY A 386 -20.15 22.24 -36.05
N ARG A 387 -20.28 23.42 -36.62
CA ARG A 387 -20.12 24.70 -35.90
C ARG A 387 -21.07 24.87 -34.72
N GLU A 388 -22.31 24.49 -34.86
CA GLU A 388 -23.33 24.59 -33.79
C GLU A 388 -23.20 23.43 -32.79
N GLN A 389 -22.83 22.23 -33.24
CA GLN A 389 -22.51 21.11 -32.39
C GLN A 389 -21.33 21.42 -31.44
N GLY A 390 -20.27 22.06 -31.97
CA GLY A 390 -19.08 22.44 -31.20
C GLY A 390 -19.29 23.51 -30.13
N LYS A 391 -20.45 24.17 -30.10
CA LYS A 391 -20.83 25.15 -29.06
C LYS A 391 -21.57 24.48 -27.86
N LYS A 392 -22.03 23.26 -28.02
CA LYS A 392 -22.77 22.55 -26.98
C LYS A 392 -21.83 22.00 -25.88
N PRO A 393 -22.31 21.89 -24.63
CA PRO A 393 -21.60 21.12 -23.62
C PRO A 393 -21.29 19.70 -24.12
N LEU A 394 -20.16 19.15 -23.72
CA LEU A 394 -19.68 17.86 -24.24
C LEU A 394 -20.70 16.71 -24.09
N ASN A 395 -21.45 16.68 -23.00
CA ASN A 395 -22.51 15.70 -22.75
C ASN A 395 -23.77 15.87 -23.64
N GLU A 396 -23.91 17.03 -24.30
CA GLU A 396 -25.04 17.36 -25.19
C GLU A 396 -24.64 17.39 -26.67
N ALA A 397 -23.33 17.42 -26.96
CA ALA A 397 -22.82 17.51 -28.31
C ALA A 397 -23.23 16.32 -29.17
N ILE A 398 -23.27 15.12 -28.58
CA ILE A 398 -23.83 13.90 -29.18
C ILE A 398 -25.07 13.51 -28.38
N PRO A 399 -26.28 13.72 -28.92
CA PRO A 399 -27.51 13.25 -28.30
C PRO A 399 -27.56 11.72 -28.27
N SER A 400 -28.12 11.11 -27.21
CA SER A 400 -28.25 9.64 -27.11
C SER A 400 -29.10 9.06 -28.25
N GLU A 401 -30.14 9.77 -28.67
CA GLU A 401 -31.00 9.36 -29.78
C GLU A 401 -30.34 9.44 -31.18
N SER A 402 -29.14 10.02 -31.24
CA SER A 402 -28.31 10.08 -32.46
C SER A 402 -27.26 8.98 -32.54
N LEU A 403 -27.17 8.11 -31.52
CA LEU A 403 -26.29 6.95 -31.53
C LEU A 403 -26.93 5.81 -32.34
N ASN A 404 -27.18 6.07 -33.65
CA ASN A 404 -27.79 5.12 -34.57
C ASN A 404 -26.72 4.49 -35.45
N ILE A 405 -26.72 3.17 -35.51
CA ILE A 405 -25.71 2.37 -36.24
C ILE A 405 -26.13 2.26 -37.69
N LEU A 406 -25.27 2.70 -38.62
CA LEU A 406 -25.47 2.51 -40.06
C LEU A 406 -25.22 1.05 -40.41
N ILE A 407 -26.20 0.40 -41.10
CA ILE A 407 -26.17 -1.04 -41.43
C ILE A 407 -26.32 -1.35 -42.92
N GLY A 408 -26.69 -0.38 -43.76
CA GLY A 408 -26.80 -0.63 -45.18
C GLY A 408 -27.26 0.57 -46.01
N SER A 409 -27.06 0.49 -47.34
CA SER A 409 -27.38 1.54 -48.27
C SER A 409 -27.84 1.04 -49.66
N TRP A 410 -27.89 -0.27 -49.86
CA TRP A 410 -28.30 -0.82 -51.16
C TRP A 410 -29.74 -1.33 -51.05
N PRO A 411 -30.65 -0.79 -51.89
CA PRO A 411 -32.04 -1.20 -51.89
C PRO A 411 -32.22 -2.61 -52.47
N GLU A 412 -33.26 -3.29 -52.03
CA GLU A 412 -33.71 -4.54 -52.64
C GLU A 412 -34.00 -4.30 -54.12
N PRO A 413 -33.39 -5.06 -55.04
CA PRO A 413 -33.67 -4.95 -56.45
C PRO A 413 -35.13 -5.32 -56.79
N ASP A 414 -35.69 -4.70 -57.78
CA ASP A 414 -37.02 -4.96 -58.32
C ASP A 414 -38.20 -4.80 -57.35
N ASP A 415 -37.96 -4.17 -56.16
CA ASP A 415 -38.99 -3.75 -55.24
C ASP A 415 -39.31 -2.27 -55.47
N ASP A 416 -40.59 -1.89 -55.55
CA ASP A 416 -41.07 -0.52 -55.73
C ASP A 416 -41.78 0.04 -54.49
N GLY A 417 -41.70 -0.66 -53.36
CA GLY A 417 -42.23 -0.24 -52.06
C GLY A 417 -41.38 0.81 -51.33
N SER A 418 -41.75 1.17 -50.13
CA SER A 418 -40.93 1.91 -49.16
C SER A 418 -39.96 1.01 -48.42
N ASP A 419 -38.96 1.58 -47.77
CA ASP A 419 -38.01 0.85 -46.90
C ASP A 419 -37.23 -0.27 -47.62
N ARG A 420 -36.85 -0.03 -48.86
CA ARG A 420 -36.18 -1.03 -49.73
C ARG A 420 -34.81 -1.46 -49.20
N VAL A 421 -34.03 -0.53 -48.59
CA VAL A 421 -32.73 -0.86 -48.01
C VAL A 421 -32.93 -1.69 -46.73
N LYS A 422 -33.89 -1.33 -45.90
CA LYS A 422 -34.25 -2.11 -44.73
C LYS A 422 -34.71 -3.52 -45.13
N LEU A 423 -35.50 -3.64 -46.18
CA LEU A 423 -35.94 -4.95 -46.71
C LEU A 423 -34.77 -5.81 -47.17
N ALA A 424 -33.79 -5.24 -47.87
CA ALA A 424 -32.57 -5.95 -48.28
C ALA A 424 -31.76 -6.46 -47.09
N ILE A 425 -31.62 -5.65 -46.02
CA ILE A 425 -30.94 -6.05 -44.78
C ILE A 425 -31.73 -7.19 -44.09
N MET A 426 -33.06 -7.03 -43.97
CA MET A 426 -33.91 -8.10 -43.40
C MET A 426 -33.83 -9.41 -44.16
N ARG A 427 -33.72 -9.37 -45.47
CA ARG A 427 -33.51 -10.60 -46.29
C ARG A 427 -32.19 -11.27 -45.97
N ILE A 428 -31.08 -10.51 -45.84
CA ILE A 428 -29.77 -11.05 -45.47
C ILE A 428 -29.85 -11.69 -44.07
N LEU A 429 -30.46 -11.00 -43.10
CA LEU A 429 -30.62 -11.53 -41.73
C LEU A 429 -31.52 -12.76 -41.68
N HIS A 430 -32.58 -12.79 -42.48
CA HIS A 430 -33.46 -13.96 -42.64
C HIS A 430 -32.71 -15.16 -43.24
N GLU A 431 -31.96 -14.96 -44.32
CA GLU A 431 -31.19 -16.02 -44.96
C GLU A 431 -30.11 -16.59 -44.02
N LYS A 432 -29.42 -15.73 -43.24
CA LYS A 432 -28.33 -16.16 -42.34
C LYS A 432 -28.85 -16.75 -41.02
N TYR A 433 -29.89 -16.16 -40.44
CA TYR A 433 -30.34 -16.46 -39.08
C TYR A 433 -31.80 -16.92 -38.97
N GLY A 434 -32.57 -16.86 -40.05
CA GLY A 434 -34.00 -17.26 -40.09
C GLY A 434 -34.90 -16.36 -39.27
N ILE A 435 -34.50 -15.11 -39.02
CA ILE A 435 -35.27 -14.13 -38.22
C ILE A 435 -36.10 -13.22 -39.10
N VAL A 436 -37.20 -12.71 -38.57
CA VAL A 436 -38.04 -11.64 -39.12
C VAL A 436 -37.98 -10.42 -38.27
N GLU A 437 -38.46 -9.28 -38.75
CA GLU A 437 -38.34 -8.00 -38.00
C GLU A 437 -39.01 -8.04 -36.61
N GLU A 438 -40.12 -8.77 -36.47
CA GLU A 438 -40.81 -8.95 -35.19
C GLU A 438 -39.95 -9.65 -34.14
N ASP A 439 -39.00 -10.49 -34.53
CA ASP A 439 -38.11 -11.21 -33.61
C ASP A 439 -37.17 -10.29 -32.84
N PHE A 440 -36.92 -9.06 -33.30
CA PHE A 440 -36.17 -8.06 -32.54
C PHE A 440 -36.85 -7.64 -31.25
N ILE A 441 -38.17 -7.80 -31.13
CA ILE A 441 -38.93 -7.49 -29.91
C ILE A 441 -38.47 -8.39 -28.75
N SER A 442 -38.08 -9.61 -29.04
CA SER A 442 -37.58 -10.62 -28.09
C SER A 442 -36.08 -10.88 -28.26
N ALA A 443 -35.32 -9.87 -28.63
CA ALA A 443 -33.89 -9.91 -28.78
C ALA A 443 -33.17 -9.17 -27.63
N GLU A 444 -32.02 -9.68 -27.24
CA GLU A 444 -30.98 -8.98 -26.48
C GLU A 444 -29.76 -8.90 -27.39
N LEU A 445 -29.67 -7.79 -28.14
CA LEU A 445 -28.59 -7.52 -29.08
C LEU A 445 -27.80 -6.29 -28.63
N GLU A 446 -26.52 -6.39 -28.76
CA GLU A 446 -25.52 -5.42 -28.27
C GLU A 446 -24.56 -5.06 -29.39
N ALA A 447 -24.24 -3.78 -29.52
CA ALA A 447 -23.15 -3.32 -30.35
C ALA A 447 -21.95 -2.98 -29.45
N VAL A 448 -20.83 -3.62 -29.77
CA VAL A 448 -19.58 -3.52 -29.02
C VAL A 448 -18.43 -3.16 -29.96
N PRO A 449 -17.32 -2.60 -29.45
CA PRO A 449 -16.16 -2.25 -30.28
C PRO A 449 -15.54 -3.48 -30.97
N ALA A 450 -15.27 -3.35 -32.27
CA ALA A 450 -14.75 -4.46 -33.09
C ALA A 450 -13.24 -4.73 -32.89
N ALA A 451 -12.53 -3.84 -32.19
CA ALA A 451 -11.10 -3.98 -31.93
C ALA A 451 -10.81 -5.19 -31.04
N ASN A 452 -9.81 -5.98 -31.43
CA ASN A 452 -9.26 -7.04 -30.59
C ASN A 452 -8.26 -6.50 -29.59
N ALA A 453 -8.01 -7.25 -28.50
CA ALA A 453 -7.01 -6.95 -27.50
C ALA A 453 -5.60 -6.93 -28.09
N ARG A 454 -4.81 -5.89 -27.79
CA ARG A 454 -3.47 -5.71 -28.32
C ARG A 454 -2.51 -5.18 -27.29
N ASP A 455 -1.24 -5.51 -27.46
CA ASP A 455 -0.16 -4.86 -26.72
C ASP A 455 -0.06 -3.38 -27.11
N LEU A 456 0.10 -2.51 -26.11
CA LEU A 456 0.28 -1.08 -26.28
C LEU A 456 1.67 -0.61 -25.76
N GLY A 457 2.13 0.51 -26.32
CA GLY A 457 3.42 1.10 -26.03
C GLY A 457 4.56 0.42 -26.81
N PHE A 458 5.67 1.14 -26.96
CA PHE A 458 6.86 0.59 -27.64
C PHE A 458 7.46 -0.61 -26.91
N ASP A 459 7.33 -0.64 -25.59
CA ASP A 459 7.82 -1.70 -24.71
C ASP A 459 6.81 -2.84 -24.52
N ARG A 460 5.60 -2.73 -25.08
CA ARG A 460 4.51 -3.72 -25.01
C ARG A 460 4.12 -4.07 -23.57
N SER A 461 4.29 -3.15 -22.63
CA SER A 461 3.98 -3.37 -21.21
C SER A 461 2.49 -3.21 -20.87
N LEU A 462 1.70 -2.67 -21.79
CA LEU A 462 0.29 -2.40 -21.62
C LEU A 462 -0.55 -3.26 -22.56
N ILE A 463 -1.83 -3.42 -22.21
CA ILE A 463 -2.85 -4.07 -23.05
C ILE A 463 -3.97 -3.06 -23.28
N GLY A 464 -4.35 -2.86 -24.54
CA GLY A 464 -5.53 -2.10 -24.91
C GLY A 464 -6.62 -3.05 -25.42
N ALA A 465 -7.84 -2.88 -24.90
CA ALA A 465 -9.02 -3.65 -25.32
C ALA A 465 -10.31 -2.97 -24.87
N TYR A 466 -11.43 -3.47 -25.34
CA TYR A 466 -12.76 -3.18 -24.83
C TYR A 466 -13.10 -4.07 -23.65
N GLY A 467 -13.66 -3.47 -22.59
CA GLY A 467 -14.22 -4.19 -21.45
C GLY A 467 -13.15 -4.77 -20.50
N HIS A 468 -12.01 -4.08 -20.30
CA HIS A 468 -11.15 -4.37 -19.17
C HIS A 468 -11.93 -4.20 -17.86
N ASP A 469 -12.81 -3.24 -17.81
CA ASP A 469 -13.82 -3.06 -16.79
C ASP A 469 -15.01 -4.02 -17.04
N ASP A 470 -15.21 -5.09 -16.25
CA ASP A 470 -14.31 -5.59 -15.21
C ASP A 470 -13.81 -7.01 -15.53
N ARG A 471 -13.77 -7.35 -16.84
CA ARG A 471 -13.32 -8.68 -17.29
C ARG A 471 -11.86 -8.98 -16.93
N VAL A 472 -11.06 -7.96 -16.64
CA VAL A 472 -9.68 -8.18 -16.20
C VAL A 472 -9.62 -8.79 -14.81
N CYS A 473 -10.50 -8.38 -13.91
CA CYS A 473 -10.59 -8.96 -12.57
C CYS A 473 -11.35 -10.30 -12.61
N ALA A 474 -12.42 -10.38 -13.39
CA ALA A 474 -13.15 -11.63 -13.60
C ALA A 474 -12.23 -12.75 -14.14
N TYR A 475 -11.40 -12.47 -15.13
CA TYR A 475 -10.43 -13.44 -15.62
C TYR A 475 -9.35 -13.79 -14.58
N ALA A 476 -8.91 -12.82 -13.77
CA ALA A 476 -7.94 -13.07 -12.71
C ALA A 476 -8.48 -14.04 -11.65
N GLU A 477 -9.74 -13.88 -11.25
CA GLU A 477 -10.44 -14.80 -10.34
C GLU A 477 -10.62 -16.18 -10.96
N LEU A 478 -11.08 -16.22 -12.20
CA LEU A 478 -11.28 -17.47 -12.92
C LEU A 478 -9.97 -18.26 -13.04
N ALA A 479 -8.92 -17.62 -13.54
CA ALA A 479 -7.61 -18.26 -13.68
C ALA A 479 -7.05 -18.77 -12.35
N ALA A 480 -7.36 -18.07 -11.25
CA ALA A 480 -6.96 -18.48 -9.90
C ALA A 480 -7.75 -19.70 -9.41
N ILE A 481 -9.09 -19.68 -9.50
CA ILE A 481 -9.93 -20.77 -8.95
C ILE A 481 -9.79 -22.07 -9.75
N LEU A 482 -9.55 -21.98 -11.06
CA LEU A 482 -9.36 -23.16 -11.91
C LEU A 482 -8.12 -23.99 -11.53
N GLN A 483 -7.09 -23.35 -10.95
CA GLN A 483 -5.84 -23.99 -10.55
C GLN A 483 -5.85 -24.55 -9.14
N LEU A 484 -6.92 -24.32 -8.36
CA LEU A 484 -6.99 -24.84 -7.00
C LEU A 484 -7.16 -26.37 -6.98
N ASP A 485 -6.43 -27.02 -6.06
CA ASP A 485 -6.65 -28.41 -5.74
C ASP A 485 -7.68 -28.56 -4.60
N VAL A 486 -7.24 -28.47 -3.36
CA VAL A 486 -8.09 -28.56 -2.16
C VAL A 486 -7.76 -27.42 -1.21
N PRO A 487 -8.49 -26.28 -1.27
CA PRO A 487 -8.25 -25.17 -0.38
C PRO A 487 -8.63 -25.48 1.08
N GLU A 488 -8.16 -24.70 2.03
CA GLU A 488 -8.55 -24.85 3.43
C GLU A 488 -10.02 -24.47 3.65
N LYS A 489 -10.41 -23.25 3.23
CA LYS A 489 -11.80 -22.81 3.17
C LYS A 489 -12.33 -23.00 1.76
N THR A 490 -13.63 -23.21 1.62
CA THR A 490 -14.29 -23.23 0.31
C THR A 490 -13.97 -21.92 -0.43
N ALA A 491 -13.45 -22.02 -1.64
CA ALA A 491 -13.25 -20.89 -2.54
C ALA A 491 -14.46 -20.71 -3.45
N VAL A 492 -14.93 -19.49 -3.62
CA VAL A 492 -16.07 -19.15 -4.49
C VAL A 492 -15.65 -18.02 -5.42
N CYS A 493 -15.96 -18.16 -6.71
CA CYS A 493 -15.75 -17.13 -7.73
C CYS A 493 -17.10 -16.77 -8.35
N ILE A 494 -17.38 -15.47 -8.52
CA ILE A 494 -18.65 -14.93 -9.00
C ILE A 494 -18.39 -14.04 -10.20
N PHE A 495 -19.00 -14.37 -11.36
CA PHE A 495 -19.18 -13.44 -12.46
C PHE A 495 -20.58 -12.84 -12.37
N ALA A 496 -20.67 -11.60 -11.95
CA ALA A 496 -21.91 -10.85 -11.87
C ALA A 496 -22.26 -10.22 -13.23
N ASP A 497 -23.53 -9.91 -13.42
CA ASP A 497 -24.08 -9.12 -14.52
C ASP A 497 -24.69 -7.82 -13.96
N LYS A 498 -24.87 -6.83 -14.80
CA LYS A 498 -25.60 -5.57 -14.50
C LYS A 498 -24.96 -4.65 -13.46
N GLU A 499 -23.67 -4.81 -13.18
CA GLU A 499 -22.96 -3.89 -12.28
C GLU A 499 -23.09 -2.46 -12.79
N GLU A 500 -22.82 -2.26 -14.07
CA GLU A 500 -22.80 -0.99 -14.79
C GLU A 500 -24.13 -0.20 -14.76
N ILE A 501 -25.20 -0.86 -14.43
CA ILE A 501 -26.54 -0.27 -14.29
C ILE A 501 -27.13 -0.44 -12.87
N GLY A 502 -26.26 -0.67 -11.86
CA GLY A 502 -26.61 -0.71 -10.45
C GLY A 502 -26.91 -2.09 -9.89
N SER A 503 -26.49 -3.17 -10.54
CA SER A 503 -26.66 -4.58 -10.10
C SER A 503 -28.11 -5.01 -9.90
N GLU A 504 -29.05 -4.33 -10.53
CA GLU A 504 -30.49 -4.62 -10.44
C GLU A 504 -30.89 -5.75 -11.42
N GLY A 505 -32.02 -6.42 -11.12
CA GLY A 505 -32.53 -7.49 -11.94
C GLY A 505 -32.02 -8.87 -11.54
N VAL A 506 -32.54 -9.91 -12.26
CA VAL A 506 -32.42 -11.32 -11.84
C VAL A 506 -31.02 -11.94 -12.02
N SER A 507 -30.13 -11.30 -12.75
CA SER A 507 -28.74 -11.71 -12.97
C SER A 507 -27.73 -10.83 -12.23
N GLY A 508 -28.17 -9.68 -11.68
CA GLY A 508 -27.32 -8.77 -10.90
C GLY A 508 -27.11 -9.23 -9.45
N MET A 509 -26.17 -8.61 -8.76
CA MET A 509 -25.82 -8.96 -7.36
C MET A 509 -26.88 -8.61 -6.34
N GLN A 510 -27.91 -7.88 -6.71
CA GLN A 510 -29.10 -7.64 -5.86
C GLN A 510 -30.12 -8.77 -5.93
N SER A 511 -29.97 -9.74 -6.88
CA SER A 511 -30.83 -10.92 -6.93
C SER A 511 -30.44 -11.92 -5.82
N GLU A 512 -31.33 -12.89 -5.58
CA GLU A 512 -31.08 -13.97 -4.62
C GLU A 512 -30.23 -15.14 -5.22
N ALA A 513 -29.67 -14.97 -6.43
CA ALA A 513 -28.94 -16.05 -7.10
C ALA A 513 -27.70 -16.51 -6.31
N PHE A 514 -26.93 -15.57 -5.75
CA PHE A 514 -25.79 -15.86 -4.90
C PHE A 514 -26.21 -16.57 -3.61
N GLU A 515 -27.23 -16.04 -2.90
CA GLU A 515 -27.75 -16.67 -1.69
C GLU A 515 -28.26 -18.08 -1.96
N HIS A 516 -28.96 -18.29 -3.07
CA HIS A 516 -29.46 -19.61 -3.45
C HIS A 516 -28.33 -20.62 -3.67
N PHE A 517 -27.27 -20.21 -4.38
CA PHE A 517 -26.07 -21.02 -4.57
C PHE A 517 -25.41 -21.37 -3.23
N MET A 518 -25.12 -20.38 -2.41
CA MET A 518 -24.47 -20.58 -1.10
C MET A 518 -25.36 -21.39 -0.15
N LYS A 519 -26.67 -21.14 -0.14
CA LYS A 519 -27.64 -21.92 0.65
C LYS A 519 -27.65 -23.40 0.24
N THR A 520 -27.53 -23.69 -1.05
CA THR A 520 -27.43 -25.04 -1.57
C THR A 520 -26.17 -25.75 -1.05
N LEU A 521 -25.01 -25.08 -1.10
CA LEU A 521 -23.74 -25.61 -0.59
C LEU A 521 -23.78 -25.81 0.95
N CYS A 522 -24.31 -24.83 1.69
CA CYS A 522 -24.49 -24.89 3.14
C CYS A 522 -25.44 -26.04 3.56
N GLY A 523 -26.55 -26.21 2.83
CA GLY A 523 -27.51 -27.28 3.07
C GLY A 523 -26.89 -28.68 2.96
N MET A 524 -25.96 -28.88 2.04
CA MET A 524 -25.22 -30.15 1.87
C MET A 524 -24.32 -30.48 3.07
N GLN A 525 -23.95 -29.48 3.86
CA GLN A 525 -23.13 -29.61 5.07
C GLN A 525 -23.93 -29.41 6.36
N SER A 526 -25.24 -29.18 6.30
CA SER A 526 -26.10 -28.84 7.43
C SER A 526 -25.61 -27.59 8.20
N VAL A 527 -25.17 -26.57 7.47
CA VAL A 527 -24.70 -25.27 7.97
C VAL A 527 -25.75 -24.20 7.70
N GLU A 528 -25.97 -23.30 8.66
CA GLU A 528 -26.80 -22.12 8.45
C GLU A 528 -26.08 -21.11 7.56
N LEU A 529 -26.80 -20.58 6.56
CA LEU A 529 -26.25 -19.60 5.60
C LEU A 529 -25.70 -18.35 6.29
N THR A 530 -26.40 -17.87 7.33
CA THR A 530 -25.99 -16.67 8.09
C THR A 530 -24.68 -16.88 8.83
N ASP A 531 -24.41 -18.07 9.33
CA ASP A 531 -23.15 -18.42 10.00
C ASP A 531 -22.02 -18.50 8.97
N CYS A 532 -22.29 -19.08 7.79
CA CYS A 532 -21.34 -19.09 6.68
C CYS A 532 -20.98 -17.66 6.27
N PHE A 533 -21.95 -16.79 6.04
CA PHE A 533 -21.70 -15.41 5.62
C PHE A 533 -20.92 -14.59 6.65
N ALA A 534 -21.27 -14.70 7.93
CA ALA A 534 -20.59 -13.98 9.01
C ALA A 534 -19.12 -14.34 9.18
N ASN A 535 -18.71 -15.55 8.74
CA ASN A 535 -17.35 -16.07 8.80
C ASN A 535 -16.62 -16.05 7.44
N SER A 536 -17.29 -15.53 6.39
CA SER A 536 -16.74 -15.42 5.05
C SER A 536 -15.97 -14.12 4.85
N PHE A 537 -15.11 -14.13 3.85
CA PHE A 537 -14.37 -12.97 3.41
C PHE A 537 -14.45 -12.83 1.89
N CYS A 538 -14.74 -11.62 1.41
CA CYS A 538 -14.86 -11.32 -0.01
C CYS A 538 -13.79 -10.32 -0.46
N ILE A 539 -13.12 -10.62 -1.55
CA ILE A 539 -12.50 -9.61 -2.40
C ILE A 539 -13.51 -9.28 -3.51
N SER A 540 -14.04 -8.06 -3.47
CA SER A 540 -14.75 -7.47 -4.59
C SER A 540 -13.70 -7.01 -5.58
N ALA A 541 -13.44 -7.85 -6.58
CA ALA A 541 -12.43 -7.56 -7.57
C ALA A 541 -13.09 -6.72 -8.67
N ASP A 542 -12.85 -5.42 -8.59
CA ASP A 542 -13.37 -4.42 -9.52
C ASP A 542 -12.24 -3.44 -9.84
N VAL A 543 -12.15 -3.00 -11.08
CA VAL A 543 -11.09 -2.10 -11.54
C VAL A 543 -11.10 -0.78 -10.75
N THR A 544 -9.97 -0.11 -10.73
CA THR A 544 -9.86 1.24 -10.18
C THR A 544 -9.23 2.20 -11.18
N ALA A 545 -9.54 3.50 -11.07
CA ALA A 545 -8.98 4.49 -11.97
C ALA A 545 -7.47 4.64 -11.75
N ALA A 546 -6.69 4.41 -12.79
CA ALA A 546 -5.27 4.72 -12.81
C ALA A 546 -5.04 6.23 -12.96
N TYR A 547 -4.03 6.75 -12.27
CA TYR A 547 -3.63 8.14 -12.39
C TYR A 547 -3.17 8.44 -13.82
N ASP A 548 -3.87 9.38 -14.47
CA ASP A 548 -3.49 9.89 -15.79
C ASP A 548 -2.93 11.32 -15.65
N PRO A 549 -1.66 11.56 -16.03
CA PRO A 549 -1.06 12.90 -15.99
C PRO A 549 -1.77 13.93 -16.85
N ASN A 550 -2.48 13.52 -17.90
CA ASN A 550 -3.24 14.42 -18.76
C ASN A 550 -4.46 15.02 -18.06
N PHE A 551 -4.92 14.40 -16.96
CA PHE A 551 -6.11 14.79 -16.22
C PHE A 551 -5.81 14.88 -14.70
N SER A 552 -4.60 15.33 -14.36
CA SER A 552 -4.09 15.36 -12.98
C SER A 552 -4.98 16.13 -11.99
N GLU A 553 -5.81 17.04 -12.47
CA GLU A 553 -6.70 17.88 -11.66
C GLU A 553 -7.85 17.12 -11.00
N VAL A 554 -8.24 15.92 -11.50
CA VAL A 554 -9.32 15.12 -10.94
C VAL A 554 -8.83 14.06 -9.94
N TYR A 555 -7.52 13.88 -9.76
CA TYR A 555 -6.94 12.87 -8.88
C TYR A 555 -6.35 13.45 -7.59
N GLU A 556 -6.40 12.69 -6.49
CA GLU A 556 -5.58 12.90 -5.30
C GLU A 556 -4.34 11.99 -5.41
N ARG A 557 -3.19 12.59 -5.75
CA ARG A 557 -1.97 11.87 -6.18
C ARG A 557 -1.39 10.90 -5.17
N ARG A 558 -1.62 11.09 -3.86
CA ARG A 558 -1.05 10.22 -2.80
C ARG A 558 -1.82 8.92 -2.63
N ASN A 559 -3.11 8.93 -3.01
CA ASN A 559 -4.01 7.80 -2.86
C ASN A 559 -4.52 7.26 -4.20
N ALA A 560 -4.18 7.90 -5.33
CA ALA A 560 -4.48 7.37 -6.65
C ALA A 560 -3.63 6.13 -6.96
N ALA A 561 -4.21 5.17 -7.68
CA ALA A 561 -3.46 4.04 -8.22
C ALA A 561 -2.59 4.47 -9.42
N TYR A 562 -1.45 3.83 -9.56
CA TYR A 562 -0.54 4.02 -10.70
C TYR A 562 -0.38 2.71 -11.47
N VAL A 563 -0.30 2.77 -12.79
CA VAL A 563 0.00 1.60 -13.62
C VAL A 563 1.39 1.04 -13.30
N ASN A 564 1.53 -0.29 -13.31
CA ASN A 564 2.75 -1.01 -12.97
C ASN A 564 3.17 -0.95 -11.48
N TYR A 565 2.23 -0.69 -10.56
CA TYR A 565 2.48 -0.76 -9.12
C TYR A 565 1.73 -1.92 -8.43
N GLY A 566 1.05 -2.76 -9.22
CA GLY A 566 0.30 -3.94 -8.75
C GLY A 566 -1.15 -3.62 -8.40
N VAL A 567 -1.78 -4.53 -7.66
CA VAL A 567 -3.19 -4.49 -7.31
C VAL A 567 -3.57 -3.21 -6.59
N GLY A 568 -4.58 -2.51 -7.05
CA GLY A 568 -5.17 -1.36 -6.34
C GLY A 568 -6.11 -1.84 -5.23
N LEU A 569 -5.79 -1.55 -3.97
CA LEU A 569 -6.68 -1.81 -2.83
C LEU A 569 -7.50 -0.55 -2.53
N CYS A 570 -8.81 -0.64 -2.69
CA CYS A 570 -9.74 0.44 -2.35
C CYS A 570 -10.40 0.15 -1.00
N LYS A 571 -9.97 0.86 0.05
CA LYS A 571 -10.56 0.71 1.38
C LYS A 571 -12.04 1.11 1.38
N TYR A 572 -12.40 2.05 0.55
CA TYR A 572 -13.75 2.56 0.31
C TYR A 572 -13.87 3.05 -1.13
N THR A 573 -15.07 2.91 -1.66
CA THR A 573 -15.53 3.50 -2.92
C THR A 573 -16.65 4.49 -2.59
N GLY A 574 -17.58 4.74 -3.48
CA GLY A 574 -18.67 5.67 -3.25
C GLY A 574 -18.30 7.12 -3.57
N SER A 575 -19.22 8.04 -3.36
CA SER A 575 -19.07 9.46 -3.73
C SER A 575 -19.19 10.38 -2.53
N GLY A 576 -18.56 11.55 -2.59
CA GLY A 576 -18.60 12.56 -1.54
C GLY A 576 -18.17 11.98 -0.19
N GLY A 577 -19.08 11.94 0.79
CA GLY A 577 -18.84 11.40 2.13
C GLY A 577 -18.91 9.87 2.23
N LYS A 578 -18.40 9.11 1.25
CA LYS A 578 -18.43 7.63 1.18
C LYS A 578 -19.86 7.04 1.05
N GLY A 579 -20.80 7.80 0.48
CA GLY A 579 -22.15 7.31 0.25
C GLY A 579 -22.17 6.12 -0.71
N GLY A 580 -22.82 5.01 -0.29
CA GLY A 580 -22.91 3.78 -1.08
C GLY A 580 -21.66 2.89 -1.06
N ALA A 581 -20.66 3.19 -0.23
CA ALA A 581 -19.45 2.39 -0.08
C ALA A 581 -19.58 1.34 1.03
N SER A 582 -18.75 0.28 0.91
CA SER A 582 -18.47 -0.70 1.95
C SER A 582 -17.22 -0.29 2.73
N ASP A 583 -17.03 0.71 3.39
CA ASP A 583 -15.80 1.15 4.07
C ASP A 583 -15.12 0.02 4.87
N ALA A 584 -14.16 -0.67 4.27
CA ALA A 584 -13.50 -1.81 4.86
C ALA A 584 -12.79 -1.45 6.18
N SER A 585 -12.90 -2.33 7.20
CA SER A 585 -12.26 -2.11 8.50
C SER A 585 -10.72 -2.21 8.43
N ALA A 586 -10.05 -1.70 9.45
CA ALA A 586 -8.58 -1.78 9.53
C ALA A 586 -8.10 -3.24 9.59
N GLU A 587 -8.87 -4.12 10.25
CA GLU A 587 -8.59 -5.55 10.38
C GLU A 587 -8.62 -6.24 9.02
N VAL A 588 -9.65 -5.95 8.20
CA VAL A 588 -9.84 -6.47 6.85
C VAL A 588 -8.67 -6.05 5.95
N VAL A 589 -8.37 -4.76 5.89
CA VAL A 589 -7.23 -4.24 5.11
C VAL A 589 -5.90 -4.82 5.61
N GLY A 590 -5.74 -4.90 6.95
CA GLY A 590 -4.54 -5.48 7.58
C GLY A 590 -4.35 -6.96 7.26
N ARG A 591 -5.43 -7.75 7.13
CA ARG A 591 -5.40 -9.14 6.71
C ARG A 591 -4.86 -9.29 5.28
N ILE A 592 -5.43 -8.57 4.32
CA ILE A 592 -4.98 -8.60 2.92
C ILE A 592 -3.55 -8.07 2.76
N ARG A 593 -3.20 -6.99 3.45
CA ARG A 593 -1.83 -6.48 3.47
C ARG A 593 -0.81 -7.53 3.92
N ARG A 594 -1.10 -8.29 4.99
CA ARG A 594 -0.21 -9.38 5.45
C ARG A 594 -0.14 -10.51 4.42
N LEU A 595 -1.28 -10.91 3.87
CA LEU A 595 -1.36 -11.96 2.86
C LEU A 595 -0.53 -11.62 1.63
N PHE A 596 -0.73 -10.44 1.05
CA PHE A 596 -0.04 -10.02 -0.16
C PHE A 596 1.46 -9.83 0.06
N ASN A 597 1.86 -9.16 1.16
CA ASN A 597 3.27 -8.98 1.51
C ASN A 597 3.97 -10.32 1.75
N GLY A 598 3.32 -11.27 2.40
CA GLY A 598 3.87 -12.60 2.71
C GLY A 598 4.07 -13.49 1.46
N ASN A 599 3.35 -13.21 0.37
CA ASN A 599 3.36 -14.01 -0.86
C ASN A 599 3.92 -13.26 -2.09
N GLY A 600 4.58 -12.13 -1.89
CA GLY A 600 5.22 -11.37 -2.97
C GLY A 600 4.24 -10.77 -3.98
N VAL A 601 2.98 -10.56 -3.61
CA VAL A 601 2.00 -9.83 -4.43
C VAL A 601 2.29 -8.34 -4.31
N MET A 602 2.46 -7.68 -5.44
CA MET A 602 2.62 -6.22 -5.48
C MET A 602 1.25 -5.56 -5.41
N TRP A 603 1.12 -4.56 -4.56
CA TRP A 603 -0.13 -3.84 -4.33
C TRP A 603 0.11 -2.39 -3.94
N GLN A 604 -0.92 -1.57 -4.09
CA GLN A 604 -0.94 -0.16 -3.74
C GLN A 604 -2.31 0.22 -3.18
N MET A 605 -2.41 1.38 -2.50
CA MET A 605 -3.72 1.95 -2.18
C MET A 605 -4.29 2.67 -3.39
N ALA A 606 -5.61 2.68 -3.51
CA ALA A 606 -6.33 3.30 -4.61
C ALA A 606 -7.56 4.07 -4.11
N GLU A 607 -7.82 5.20 -4.73
CA GLU A 607 -9.07 5.98 -4.63
C GLU A 607 -9.53 6.39 -6.04
N LEU A 608 -10.82 6.35 -6.27
CA LEU A 608 -11.43 6.74 -7.54
C LEU A 608 -11.55 8.28 -7.62
N GLY A 609 -10.43 8.95 -7.88
CA GLY A 609 -10.39 10.40 -8.01
C GLY A 609 -10.41 11.17 -6.69
N LYS A 610 -10.57 12.50 -6.77
CA LYS A 610 -10.76 13.37 -5.60
C LYS A 610 -12.15 13.17 -4.99
N THR A 611 -12.26 13.40 -3.68
CA THR A 611 -13.49 13.22 -2.91
C THR A 611 -14.75 13.83 -3.54
N ASP A 612 -14.63 15.03 -4.10
CA ASP A 612 -15.78 15.74 -4.72
C ASP A 612 -15.91 15.50 -6.24
N ALA A 613 -14.96 14.80 -6.85
CA ALA A 613 -14.92 14.58 -8.29
C ALA A 613 -15.10 13.12 -8.70
N GLY A 614 -14.78 12.19 -7.82
CA GLY A 614 -14.84 10.76 -8.07
C GLY A 614 -15.82 10.03 -7.17
N GLY A 615 -16.00 8.75 -7.43
CA GLY A 615 -16.79 7.83 -6.63
C GLY A 615 -17.79 7.03 -7.45
N GLY A 616 -17.99 5.79 -7.04
CA GLY A 616 -18.95 4.84 -7.59
C GLY A 616 -19.23 3.75 -6.55
N GLY A 617 -20.28 2.99 -6.72
CA GLY A 617 -20.51 1.79 -5.94
C GLY A 617 -19.91 0.59 -6.68
N THR A 618 -19.54 -0.44 -5.95
CA THR A 618 -19.05 -1.72 -6.47
C THR A 618 -19.90 -2.86 -5.93
N VAL A 619 -19.61 -4.08 -6.37
CA VAL A 619 -20.22 -5.32 -5.85
C VAL A 619 -20.04 -5.44 -4.33
N ALA A 620 -18.97 -4.86 -3.76
CA ALA A 620 -18.65 -4.91 -2.33
C ALA A 620 -19.81 -4.52 -1.40
N LYS A 621 -20.57 -3.48 -1.74
CA LYS A 621 -21.69 -3.03 -0.89
C LYS A 621 -22.78 -4.09 -0.73
N TYR A 622 -22.98 -4.95 -1.73
CA TYR A 622 -23.98 -6.02 -1.68
C TYR A 622 -23.47 -7.21 -0.87
N MET A 623 -22.17 -7.50 -0.93
CA MET A 623 -21.54 -8.52 -0.08
C MET A 623 -21.53 -8.10 1.39
N ALA A 624 -21.19 -6.85 1.67
CA ALA A 624 -21.21 -6.28 3.03
C ALA A 624 -22.64 -6.27 3.64
N LYS A 625 -23.70 -6.03 2.84
CA LYS A 625 -25.10 -6.14 3.31
C LYS A 625 -25.46 -7.54 3.79
N ARG A 626 -24.75 -8.57 3.35
CA ARG A 626 -24.90 -9.97 3.76
C ARG A 626 -24.05 -10.34 4.98
N ASN A 627 -23.48 -9.35 5.65
CA ASN A 627 -22.57 -9.53 6.79
C ASN A 627 -21.27 -10.29 6.44
N ILE A 628 -20.76 -10.09 5.24
CA ILE A 628 -19.50 -10.65 4.77
C ILE A 628 -18.42 -9.57 4.86
N ASP A 629 -17.28 -9.85 5.50
CA ASP A 629 -16.11 -8.97 5.47
C ASP A 629 -15.66 -8.77 4.01
N THR A 630 -15.58 -7.52 3.56
CA THR A 630 -15.35 -7.22 2.14
C THR A 630 -14.31 -6.11 1.95
N LEU A 631 -13.46 -6.27 0.93
CA LEU A 631 -12.51 -5.26 0.46
C LEU A 631 -12.53 -5.22 -1.07
N ASP A 632 -12.55 -4.02 -1.65
CA ASP A 632 -12.35 -3.84 -3.08
C ASP A 632 -10.86 -3.92 -3.43
N ALA A 633 -10.52 -4.74 -4.43
CA ALA A 633 -9.14 -4.93 -4.88
C ALA A 633 -9.10 -5.32 -6.36
N GLY A 634 -8.60 -4.44 -7.23
CA GLY A 634 -8.59 -4.71 -8.67
C GLY A 634 -7.48 -4.03 -9.45
N VAL A 635 -7.59 -4.11 -10.75
CA VAL A 635 -6.58 -3.61 -11.68
C VAL A 635 -6.74 -2.11 -11.92
N PRO A 636 -5.67 -1.31 -11.82
CA PRO A 636 -5.70 0.08 -12.27
C PRO A 636 -5.90 0.19 -13.78
N VAL A 637 -6.94 0.90 -14.22
CA VAL A 637 -7.31 1.07 -15.62
C VAL A 637 -7.27 2.54 -16.05
N LEU A 638 -6.77 2.79 -17.24
CA LEU A 638 -6.85 4.10 -17.91
C LEU A 638 -7.99 4.09 -18.91
N SER A 639 -8.68 5.22 -19.07
CA SER A 639 -9.84 5.36 -19.97
C SER A 639 -10.99 4.41 -19.65
N MET A 640 -11.28 4.17 -18.37
CA MET A 640 -12.42 3.37 -17.88
C MET A 640 -13.71 3.76 -18.62
N HIS A 641 -14.54 2.78 -18.98
CA HIS A 641 -15.78 2.91 -19.75
C HIS A 641 -15.61 3.40 -21.21
N ALA A 642 -14.38 3.58 -21.70
CA ALA A 642 -14.18 3.91 -23.11
C ALA A 642 -14.31 2.68 -24.02
N PRO A 643 -14.59 2.86 -25.31
CA PRO A 643 -14.55 1.76 -26.29
C PRO A 643 -13.21 1.03 -26.38
N TYR A 644 -12.15 1.64 -25.84
CA TYR A 644 -10.80 1.07 -25.81
C TYR A 644 -10.07 1.55 -24.55
N GLU A 645 -9.98 0.67 -23.58
CA GLU A 645 -9.39 0.89 -22.27
C GLU A 645 -7.95 0.36 -22.22
N THR A 646 -7.19 0.73 -21.20
CA THR A 646 -5.78 0.36 -21.10
C THR A 646 -5.41 -0.08 -19.68
N VAL A 647 -4.77 -1.25 -19.58
CA VAL A 647 -4.24 -1.81 -18.32
C VAL A 647 -2.76 -2.19 -18.46
N ALA A 648 -2.04 -2.28 -17.36
CA ALA A 648 -0.67 -2.79 -17.37
C ALA A 648 -0.62 -4.30 -17.16
N LYS A 649 0.20 -5.01 -17.94
CA LYS A 649 0.39 -6.46 -17.84
C LYS A 649 0.79 -6.91 -16.43
N LEU A 650 1.65 -6.13 -15.79
CA LEU A 650 2.08 -6.39 -14.42
C LEU A 650 0.90 -6.36 -13.44
N ASP A 651 0.03 -5.37 -13.55
CA ASP A 651 -1.08 -5.20 -12.61
C ASP A 651 -2.12 -6.30 -12.80
N CYS A 652 -2.40 -6.71 -14.04
CA CYS A 652 -3.24 -7.88 -14.36
C CYS A 652 -2.70 -9.15 -13.72
N TYR A 653 -1.40 -9.43 -13.89
CA TYR A 653 -0.76 -10.62 -13.34
C TYR A 653 -0.69 -10.60 -11.80
N MET A 654 -0.45 -9.44 -11.20
CA MET A 654 -0.45 -9.31 -9.74
C MET A 654 -1.84 -9.48 -9.14
N THR A 655 -2.91 -9.07 -9.85
CA THR A 655 -4.28 -9.33 -9.44
C THR A 655 -4.58 -10.82 -9.46
N TYR A 656 -4.19 -11.53 -10.52
CA TYR A 656 -4.28 -13.00 -10.56
C TYR A 656 -3.52 -13.66 -9.39
N LYS A 657 -2.26 -13.26 -9.14
CA LYS A 657 -1.49 -13.76 -7.98
C LYS A 657 -2.18 -13.47 -6.66
N GLY A 658 -2.75 -12.26 -6.53
CA GLY A 658 -3.50 -11.84 -5.35
C GLY A 658 -4.72 -12.73 -5.11
N MET A 659 -5.52 -12.98 -6.14
CA MET A 659 -6.69 -13.86 -6.05
C MET A 659 -6.29 -15.31 -5.75
N LYS A 660 -5.21 -15.81 -6.37
CA LYS A 660 -4.72 -17.16 -6.10
C LYS A 660 -4.34 -17.36 -4.64
N VAL A 661 -3.48 -16.49 -4.09
CA VAL A 661 -3.08 -16.60 -2.67
C VAL A 661 -4.25 -16.33 -1.71
N PHE A 662 -5.24 -15.54 -2.13
CA PHE A 662 -6.47 -15.32 -1.36
C PHE A 662 -7.32 -16.58 -1.28
N PHE A 663 -7.52 -17.30 -2.36
CA PHE A 663 -8.25 -18.55 -2.36
C PHE A 663 -7.50 -19.69 -1.64
N GLU A 664 -6.17 -19.70 -1.70
CA GLU A 664 -5.31 -20.70 -1.04
C GLU A 664 -5.11 -20.44 0.47
N GLN A 665 -5.46 -19.24 0.99
CA GLN A 665 -5.17 -18.88 2.38
C GLN A 665 -5.95 -19.76 3.40
N ASN A 666 -5.32 -19.98 4.56
CA ASN A 666 -5.86 -20.76 5.68
C ASN A 666 -6.86 -19.96 6.52
#